data_eaaff62924ac61ec7464a4e33473417d
#
_entry.id   eaaff62924ac61ec7464a4e33473417d
#
_cell.length_a   1.000
_cell.length_b   1.000
_cell.length_c   1.000
_cell.angle_alpha   90.00
_cell.angle_beta   90.00
_cell.angle_gamma   90.00
#
_symmetry.space_group_name_H-M   'P 1'
#
loop_
_entity.id
_entity.type
_entity.pdbx_description
1 polymer ?
#
loop_
_entity_poly.entity_id
_entity_poly.type
_entity_poly.pdbx_seq_one_letter_code
_entity_poly.pdbx_strand_id
1 'polypeptide(L)'
;MSELMIPIPFRELMTWVTTEYQREGSVFGVHRAYKAGVKKLPIFGETIETPFGPAAGPNTQLAQNIIASYFGGARFFELKTVQKMDGADLAACINRPCILAEDECYNCEWSTELYVQQAFEEYVKAWCALKIMAKVYGLGDPNGFVFNMSVGYDLAGIQGEKVNSFLDGMVDASKTPIFQECIAVLKEFFPGEADYIDTITPHVSGSVTVSTLHGCPPDEIERIASYLIEKKHLHTFVKCNPTILGYETARSILDSMGYDYIAFDDHHFKEDLQYCDAVPMFHRLQALADAHGLEFGLKLSNTFPVDVKAGELPSEEMYMAGKSLFPLTTTMAAMMAKEFGGKLRLSYAGGADAFNIDKLFACGIWPITMATTELKPGGYQRFTQIGDKLDAMDFKPFTGVDVTAIEALCLAARSDKYHVKPIKPLPRRKLYEKVPLMDCFTAPCKGGCPIHQDIPEYIELCRKGEYASALRLITEKNPLPFITGTICAHNCMTKCTRNFYDQPVNIRATKLVAAEKGYDAYMAKVKAPAPAATSAKVAVIGGGPTGMSAAYFVGRAGIPVTIFERTGSLGGVVRQVIPAFRISDAAIDKDVALMKKMGVEVKLNTEAPSVSALKAMGYTHIFFAVGAWKPGKLDIPGNVVGVIGWLKDMKAGKEVSLGHVAVVGGGNTAMDATRAALRAGAKSSTLVYRRTKKYMPADAEELELAIADGVQFLELVAPVEQKDGKLVCEKMKLGDPDEKGRRKPVSTGEMVEIPCDTVVAAVGEKVDSDLFTGNGIEVDAKGIPNFKTNVDGVYVGGDAMRGPATVVEGIADAQYFANAVIGEAHQFSIPAKAVATRDEAIAKKGILCESAKCEGNRCLTCNVVCQVCADVCPNRANVVIELPDGRHQILHVDRMCNECGNCAIFCPYDSAPYQDKFTLFMTREGFDESVKNSGFLPLGGRKVLVRLDGKVFEADLDAKNDLPADVEVFILTVLTKYTYLLG
;
A
#
# COMPACT_ATOMS: atom_id res chain seq x y z
N MET A 1 -12.63 -23.87 -9.73
CA MET A 1 -11.95 -22.66 -10.20
C MET A 1 -10.94 -23.09 -11.23
N SER A 2 -10.85 -22.42 -12.35
CA SER A 2 -9.85 -22.73 -13.38
C SER A 2 -8.47 -22.38 -12.81
N GLU A 3 -7.74 -23.35 -12.32
CA GLU A 3 -6.36 -23.15 -11.83
C GLU A 3 -5.38 -22.85 -12.98
N LEU A 4 -5.81 -23.02 -14.22
CA LEU A 4 -5.01 -22.81 -15.43
C LEU A 4 -5.52 -21.58 -16.19
N MET A 5 -4.61 -20.64 -16.45
CA MET A 5 -4.85 -19.50 -17.34
C MET A 5 -5.12 -20.00 -18.76
N ILE A 6 -6.17 -19.51 -19.39
CA ILE A 6 -6.48 -19.82 -20.79
C ILE A 6 -6.00 -18.64 -21.65
N PRO A 7 -5.04 -18.84 -22.56
CA PRO A 7 -4.59 -17.83 -23.50
C PRO A 7 -5.73 -17.26 -24.35
N ILE A 8 -5.70 -15.94 -24.58
CA ILE A 8 -6.70 -15.26 -25.42
C ILE A 8 -6.32 -15.54 -26.91
N PRO A 9 -7.26 -16.01 -27.77
CA PRO A 9 -7.02 -16.13 -29.20
C PRO A 9 -6.60 -14.78 -29.79
N PHE A 10 -5.70 -14.79 -30.79
CA PHE A 10 -5.10 -13.56 -31.30
C PHE A 10 -6.14 -12.57 -31.87
N ARG A 11 -7.18 -13.07 -32.53
CA ARG A 11 -8.28 -12.26 -33.03
C ARG A 11 -9.03 -11.52 -31.92
N GLU A 12 -9.34 -12.20 -30.82
CA GLU A 12 -10.01 -11.60 -29.68
C GLU A 12 -9.09 -10.58 -28.97
N LEU A 13 -7.82 -10.91 -28.84
CA LEU A 13 -6.78 -10.04 -28.29
C LEU A 13 -6.72 -8.71 -29.06
N MET A 14 -6.66 -8.77 -30.40
CA MET A 14 -6.63 -7.59 -31.25
C MET A 14 -7.97 -6.84 -31.27
N THR A 15 -9.10 -7.55 -31.15
CA THR A 15 -10.42 -6.93 -30.98
C THR A 15 -10.45 -6.12 -29.70
N TRP A 16 -9.97 -6.67 -28.60
CA TRP A 16 -9.89 -5.93 -27.33
C TRP A 16 -8.99 -4.70 -27.46
N VAL A 17 -7.74 -4.87 -27.91
CA VAL A 17 -6.76 -3.78 -28.07
C VAL A 17 -7.33 -2.63 -28.91
N THR A 18 -7.90 -2.95 -30.07
CA THR A 18 -8.40 -1.91 -30.99
C THR A 18 -9.67 -1.23 -30.47
N THR A 19 -10.59 -1.98 -29.89
CA THR A 19 -11.86 -1.45 -29.36
C THR A 19 -11.61 -0.56 -28.15
N GLU A 20 -10.79 -1.00 -27.20
CA GLU A 20 -10.46 -0.20 -26.01
C GLU A 20 -9.69 1.07 -26.39
N TYR A 21 -8.70 0.95 -27.28
CA TYR A 21 -7.93 2.10 -27.72
C TYR A 21 -8.79 3.15 -28.45
N GLN A 22 -9.70 2.72 -29.31
CA GLN A 22 -10.62 3.63 -30.02
C GLN A 22 -11.62 4.32 -29.07
N ARG A 23 -12.06 3.60 -28.04
CA ARG A 23 -13.06 4.09 -27.09
C ARG A 23 -12.47 5.01 -26.03
N GLU A 24 -11.33 4.64 -25.45
CA GLU A 24 -10.77 5.26 -24.24
C GLU A 24 -9.32 5.74 -24.40
N GLY A 25 -8.66 5.42 -25.51
CA GLY A 25 -7.23 5.69 -25.67
C GLY A 25 -6.34 4.85 -24.77
N SER A 26 -6.89 3.82 -24.12
CA SER A 26 -6.20 2.89 -23.22
C SER A 26 -6.03 1.51 -23.87
N VAL A 27 -5.11 0.71 -23.33
CA VAL A 27 -4.91 -0.69 -23.72
C VAL A 27 -4.76 -1.52 -22.46
N PHE A 28 -5.63 -2.52 -22.27
CA PHE A 28 -5.71 -3.34 -21.06
C PHE A 28 -5.73 -2.52 -19.77
N GLY A 29 -6.45 -1.38 -19.76
CA GLY A 29 -6.55 -0.48 -18.61
C GLY A 29 -5.30 0.35 -18.32
N VAL A 30 -4.32 0.38 -19.21
CA VAL A 30 -3.22 1.34 -19.18
C VAL A 30 -3.67 2.60 -19.93
N HIS A 31 -3.88 3.70 -19.20
CA HIS A 31 -4.53 4.91 -19.73
C HIS A 31 -3.56 5.92 -20.34
N ARG A 32 -2.26 5.82 -20.05
CA ARG A 32 -1.24 6.68 -20.64
C ARG A 32 -0.32 5.87 -21.54
N ALA A 33 -0.42 6.13 -22.85
CA ALA A 33 0.53 5.62 -23.80
C ALA A 33 1.88 6.33 -23.64
N TYR A 34 2.94 5.56 -23.49
CA TYR A 34 4.30 6.09 -23.65
C TYR A 34 4.65 6.16 -25.14
N LYS A 35 5.11 7.32 -25.57
CA LYS A 35 5.60 7.52 -26.93
C LYS A 35 7.11 7.72 -26.89
N ALA A 36 7.83 6.75 -27.43
CA ALA A 36 9.28 6.81 -27.45
C ALA A 36 9.78 7.99 -28.30
N GLY A 37 10.86 8.63 -27.83
CA GLY A 37 11.56 9.67 -28.57
C GLY A 37 12.50 9.10 -29.63
N VAL A 38 13.52 9.88 -29.98
CA VAL A 38 14.53 9.50 -30.98
C VAL A 38 15.73 8.74 -30.40
N LYS A 39 15.82 8.63 -29.08
CA LYS A 39 16.94 7.99 -28.37
C LYS A 39 16.86 6.48 -28.50
N LYS A 40 18.00 5.84 -28.73
CA LYS A 40 18.12 4.38 -28.83
C LYS A 40 19.42 3.89 -28.23
N LEU A 41 19.38 2.68 -27.72
CA LEU A 41 20.53 1.95 -27.16
C LEU A 41 20.76 0.64 -27.94
N PRO A 42 21.99 0.36 -28.37
CA PRO A 42 22.30 -0.90 -29.07
C PRO A 42 22.49 -2.04 -28.06
N ILE A 43 21.82 -3.17 -28.31
CA ILE A 43 21.94 -4.40 -27.55
C ILE A 43 21.68 -5.61 -28.45
N PHE A 44 22.51 -6.65 -28.35
CA PHE A 44 22.34 -7.92 -29.12
C PHE A 44 22.26 -7.74 -30.63
N GLY A 45 22.94 -6.74 -31.20
CA GLY A 45 22.84 -6.39 -32.62
C GLY A 45 21.53 -5.67 -32.99
N GLU A 46 20.63 -5.46 -32.07
CA GLU A 46 19.36 -4.73 -32.19
C GLU A 46 19.38 -3.38 -31.43
N THR A 47 18.26 -2.70 -31.37
CA THR A 47 18.13 -1.43 -30.63
C THR A 47 16.90 -1.41 -29.76
N ILE A 48 17.01 -0.75 -28.58
CA ILE A 48 15.89 -0.47 -27.70
C ILE A 48 15.71 1.03 -27.47
N GLU A 49 14.46 1.49 -27.44
CA GLU A 49 14.13 2.90 -27.23
C GLU A 49 14.09 3.29 -25.74
N THR A 50 13.91 2.32 -24.84
CA THR A 50 14.08 2.50 -23.41
C THR A 50 14.85 1.31 -22.81
N PRO A 51 15.72 1.55 -21.81
CA PRO A 51 16.57 0.50 -21.24
C PRO A 51 15.87 -0.35 -20.18
N PHE A 52 14.56 -0.43 -20.19
CA PHE A 52 13.81 -1.14 -19.14
C PHE A 52 12.61 -1.91 -19.67
N GLY A 53 12.08 -2.79 -18.81
CA GLY A 53 10.84 -3.52 -19.04
C GLY A 53 10.51 -4.50 -17.92
N PRO A 54 9.57 -5.43 -18.16
CA PRO A 54 9.21 -6.45 -17.21
C PRO A 54 10.30 -7.52 -17.07
N ALA A 55 10.50 -8.02 -15.84
CA ALA A 55 11.33 -9.18 -15.58
C ALA A 55 10.57 -10.46 -15.90
N ALA A 56 11.30 -11.59 -16.00
CA ALA A 56 10.74 -12.95 -16.14
C ALA A 56 9.90 -13.31 -14.89
N GLY A 57 8.68 -12.84 -14.84
CA GLY A 57 7.75 -12.92 -13.73
C GLY A 57 6.32 -13.12 -14.17
N PRO A 58 5.34 -12.95 -13.29
CA PRO A 58 3.92 -13.10 -13.64
C PRO A 58 3.46 -12.13 -14.75
N ASN A 59 4.19 -11.05 -14.97
CA ASN A 59 3.88 -10.00 -15.94
C ASN A 59 4.40 -10.27 -17.36
N THR A 60 4.98 -11.45 -17.63
CA THR A 60 5.52 -11.82 -18.95
C THR A 60 5.12 -13.22 -19.40
N GLN A 61 4.01 -13.73 -18.89
CA GLN A 61 3.50 -15.05 -19.28
C GLN A 61 2.53 -15.00 -20.46
N LEU A 62 1.67 -13.97 -20.51
CA LEU A 62 0.57 -13.83 -21.46
C LEU A 62 0.79 -12.64 -22.40
N ALA A 63 0.26 -12.70 -23.60
CA ALA A 63 0.39 -11.63 -24.58
C ALA A 63 -0.15 -10.30 -24.06
N GLN A 64 -1.29 -10.29 -23.37
CA GLN A 64 -1.85 -9.05 -22.81
C GLN A 64 -0.97 -8.40 -21.75
N ASN A 65 -0.17 -9.18 -20.97
CA ASN A 65 0.78 -8.63 -20.00
C ASN A 65 1.88 -7.83 -20.73
N ILE A 66 2.46 -8.46 -21.75
CA ILE A 66 3.55 -7.88 -22.56
C ILE A 66 3.06 -6.63 -23.31
N ILE A 67 1.87 -6.71 -23.89
CA ILE A 67 1.23 -5.57 -24.58
C ILE A 67 0.98 -4.40 -23.62
N ALA A 68 0.47 -4.66 -22.43
CA ALA A 68 0.24 -3.63 -21.42
C ALA A 68 1.55 -2.96 -20.99
N SER A 69 2.62 -3.75 -20.77
CA SER A 69 3.96 -3.26 -20.44
C SER A 69 4.53 -2.38 -21.56
N TYR A 70 4.40 -2.81 -22.82
CA TYR A 70 4.85 -2.06 -23.97
C TYR A 70 4.16 -0.71 -24.10
N PHE A 71 2.83 -0.71 -23.94
CA PHE A 71 2.02 0.50 -24.02
C PHE A 71 2.42 1.50 -22.92
N GLY A 72 2.82 1.01 -21.74
CA GLY A 72 3.37 1.80 -20.64
C GLY A 72 4.80 2.32 -20.86
N GLY A 73 5.58 1.77 -21.81
CA GLY A 73 6.93 2.27 -22.12
C GLY A 73 8.05 1.25 -22.07
N ALA A 74 7.78 -0.02 -21.73
CA ALA A 74 8.77 -1.08 -21.78
C ALA A 74 9.28 -1.32 -23.21
N ARG A 75 10.60 -1.51 -23.37
CA ARG A 75 11.23 -1.86 -24.65
C ARG A 75 12.23 -3.01 -24.56
N PHE A 76 12.48 -3.50 -23.34
CA PHE A 76 13.24 -4.73 -23.13
C PHE A 76 12.40 -5.69 -22.29
N PHE A 77 12.08 -6.86 -22.84
CA PHE A 77 11.19 -7.84 -22.21
C PHE A 77 11.94 -9.10 -21.87
N GLU A 78 12.06 -9.42 -20.59
CA GLU A 78 12.54 -10.72 -20.17
C GLU A 78 11.32 -11.65 -20.01
N LEU A 79 11.18 -12.56 -20.97
CA LEU A 79 10.03 -13.46 -21.03
C LEU A 79 10.07 -14.46 -19.87
N LYS A 80 8.92 -14.88 -19.37
CA LYS A 80 8.83 -15.86 -18.28
C LYS A 80 9.56 -17.14 -18.63
N THR A 81 10.32 -17.67 -17.69
CA THR A 81 11.17 -18.83 -17.86
C THR A 81 10.40 -20.06 -18.36
N VAL A 82 10.92 -20.68 -19.40
CA VAL A 82 10.43 -21.94 -19.97
C VAL A 82 11.35 -23.06 -19.51
N GLN A 83 10.76 -24.20 -19.16
CA GLN A 83 11.51 -25.39 -18.72
C GLN A 83 10.80 -26.68 -19.07
N LYS A 84 11.40 -27.81 -18.72
CA LYS A 84 10.87 -29.15 -18.97
C LYS A 84 9.52 -29.41 -18.30
N MET A 85 9.36 -29.00 -17.04
CA MET A 85 8.09 -29.05 -16.30
C MET A 85 7.26 -27.84 -16.68
N ASP A 86 6.02 -28.04 -17.12
CA ASP A 86 5.15 -26.98 -17.62
C ASP A 86 3.66 -27.29 -17.42
N GLY A 87 2.80 -26.33 -17.71
CA GLY A 87 1.34 -26.48 -17.66
C GLY A 87 0.83 -26.99 -16.32
N ALA A 88 -0.03 -28.00 -16.37
CA ALA A 88 -0.68 -28.57 -15.20
C ALA A 88 0.30 -29.16 -14.17
N ASP A 89 1.41 -29.77 -14.64
CA ASP A 89 2.43 -30.36 -13.75
C ASP A 89 3.09 -29.29 -12.88
N LEU A 90 3.39 -28.12 -13.47
CA LEU A 90 3.95 -27.02 -12.72
C LEU A 90 2.89 -26.35 -11.82
N ALA A 91 1.69 -26.14 -12.33
CA ALA A 91 0.61 -25.51 -11.57
C ALA A 91 0.27 -26.30 -10.29
N ALA A 92 0.34 -27.64 -10.35
CA ALA A 92 0.14 -28.50 -9.19
C ALA A 92 1.21 -28.35 -8.10
N CYS A 93 2.38 -27.80 -8.42
CA CYS A 93 3.46 -27.53 -7.47
C CYS A 93 3.35 -26.15 -6.78
N ILE A 94 2.42 -25.31 -7.23
CA ILE A 94 2.28 -23.93 -6.74
C ILE A 94 1.01 -23.79 -5.92
N ASN A 95 1.16 -23.67 -4.62
CA ASN A 95 0.03 -23.42 -3.73
C ASN A 95 -0.53 -21.99 -3.92
N ARG A 96 -1.85 -21.84 -3.83
CA ARG A 96 -2.55 -20.56 -4.00
C ARG A 96 -3.09 -20.03 -2.66
N PRO A 97 -3.04 -18.70 -2.41
CA PRO A 97 -2.42 -17.65 -3.25
C PRO A 97 -0.88 -17.73 -3.24
N CYS A 98 -0.23 -17.31 -4.33
CA CYS A 98 1.22 -17.45 -4.50
C CYS A 98 2.00 -16.13 -4.57
N ILE A 99 1.33 -14.98 -4.50
CA ILE A 99 1.95 -13.64 -4.51
C ILE A 99 1.50 -12.83 -3.31
N LEU A 100 2.48 -12.25 -2.59
CA LEU A 100 2.31 -11.29 -1.50
C LEU A 100 3.21 -10.08 -1.76
N ALA A 101 2.71 -9.09 -2.51
CA ALA A 101 3.51 -7.95 -2.97
C ALA A 101 3.35 -6.67 -2.11
N GLU A 102 2.98 -6.78 -0.83
CA GLU A 102 2.62 -5.63 0.00
C GLU A 102 3.81 -4.69 0.27
N ASP A 103 4.77 -5.09 1.07
CA ASP A 103 5.94 -4.26 1.46
C ASP A 103 7.22 -4.84 0.87
N GLU A 104 7.75 -5.94 1.44
CA GLU A 104 8.58 -6.89 0.69
C GLU A 104 7.67 -7.61 -0.31
N CYS A 105 8.17 -7.97 -1.46
CA CYS A 105 7.41 -8.78 -2.39
C CYS A 105 7.85 -10.23 -2.24
N TYR A 106 6.93 -11.10 -1.87
CA TYR A 106 7.15 -12.55 -1.81
C TYR A 106 6.33 -13.25 -2.88
N ASN A 107 6.86 -14.32 -3.42
CA ASN A 107 6.14 -15.19 -4.35
C ASN A 107 6.64 -16.64 -4.23
N CYS A 108 5.84 -17.58 -4.75
CA CYS A 108 6.19 -19.02 -4.84
C CYS A 108 6.20 -19.50 -6.29
N GLU A 109 6.19 -18.60 -7.27
CA GLU A 109 6.19 -18.97 -8.71
C GLU A 109 7.61 -19.19 -9.21
N TRP A 110 7.83 -20.26 -10.00
CA TRP A 110 9.14 -20.60 -10.55
C TRP A 110 9.27 -20.24 -12.04
N SER A 111 8.51 -20.91 -12.90
CA SER A 111 8.54 -20.73 -14.35
C SER A 111 7.13 -20.46 -14.89
N THR A 112 6.96 -20.49 -16.21
CA THR A 112 5.65 -20.29 -16.80
C THR A 112 4.67 -21.40 -16.41
N GLU A 113 3.46 -21.04 -16.04
CA GLU A 113 2.37 -21.97 -15.76
C GLU A 113 1.65 -22.44 -17.05
N LEU A 114 2.02 -21.89 -18.19
CA LEU A 114 1.54 -22.32 -19.50
C LEU A 114 2.33 -23.57 -19.96
N TYR A 115 1.72 -24.37 -20.81
CA TYR A 115 2.51 -25.33 -21.58
C TYR A 115 3.52 -24.58 -22.44
N VAL A 116 4.70 -25.17 -22.68
CA VAL A 116 5.76 -24.51 -23.46
C VAL A 116 5.28 -24.03 -24.83
N GLN A 117 4.45 -24.84 -25.50
CA GLN A 117 3.85 -24.45 -26.78
C GLN A 117 2.94 -23.22 -26.64
N GLN A 118 2.13 -23.15 -25.58
CA GLN A 118 1.26 -21.99 -25.32
C GLN A 118 2.10 -20.75 -25.02
N ALA A 119 3.16 -20.88 -24.21
CA ALA A 119 4.08 -19.78 -23.93
C ALA A 119 4.71 -19.23 -25.22
N PHE A 120 5.17 -20.12 -26.10
CA PHE A 120 5.66 -19.76 -27.44
C PHE A 120 4.63 -18.96 -28.23
N GLU A 121 3.39 -19.46 -28.30
CA GLU A 121 2.31 -18.80 -29.01
C GLU A 121 1.97 -17.43 -28.42
N GLU A 122 1.96 -17.29 -27.09
CA GLU A 122 1.74 -16.00 -26.41
C GLU A 122 2.83 -14.98 -26.78
N TYR A 123 4.09 -15.40 -26.84
CA TYR A 123 5.20 -14.53 -27.20
C TYR A 123 5.15 -14.08 -28.66
N VAL A 124 4.81 -14.99 -29.57
CA VAL A 124 4.61 -14.67 -31.00
C VAL A 124 3.42 -13.72 -31.19
N LYS A 125 2.30 -13.95 -30.50
CA LYS A 125 1.13 -13.06 -30.52
C LYS A 125 1.50 -11.66 -30.03
N ALA A 126 2.20 -11.57 -28.89
CA ALA A 126 2.66 -10.30 -28.36
C ALA A 126 3.59 -9.58 -29.35
N TRP A 127 4.58 -10.31 -29.93
CA TRP A 127 5.50 -9.77 -30.93
C TRP A 127 4.76 -9.11 -32.11
N CYS A 128 3.85 -9.85 -32.74
CA CYS A 128 3.07 -9.34 -33.88
C CYS A 128 2.19 -8.14 -33.49
N ALA A 129 1.53 -8.20 -32.33
CA ALA A 129 0.72 -7.10 -31.82
C ALA A 129 1.55 -5.83 -31.58
N LEU A 130 2.73 -5.96 -30.95
CA LEU A 130 3.60 -4.82 -30.67
C LEU A 130 4.12 -4.16 -31.95
N LYS A 131 4.50 -4.94 -32.96
CA LYS A 131 4.97 -4.42 -34.25
C LYS A 131 3.90 -3.53 -34.91
N ILE A 132 2.66 -3.97 -34.97
CA ILE A 132 1.58 -3.18 -35.57
C ILE A 132 1.17 -1.99 -34.68
N MET A 133 1.11 -2.16 -33.36
CA MET A 133 0.77 -1.09 -32.42
C MET A 133 1.80 0.05 -32.46
N ALA A 134 3.09 -0.28 -32.52
CA ALA A 134 4.16 0.70 -32.66
C ALA A 134 3.91 1.59 -33.88
N LYS A 135 3.61 0.97 -35.01
CA LYS A 135 3.34 1.63 -36.28
C LYS A 135 2.05 2.46 -36.27
N VAL A 136 0.92 1.81 -35.96
CA VAL A 136 -0.43 2.39 -36.12
C VAL A 136 -0.76 3.42 -35.04
N TYR A 137 -0.31 3.17 -33.78
CA TYR A 137 -0.56 4.09 -32.68
C TYR A 137 0.58 5.10 -32.46
N GLY A 138 1.66 5.01 -33.24
CA GLY A 138 2.79 5.95 -33.14
C GLY A 138 3.48 5.89 -31.79
N LEU A 139 3.72 4.67 -31.27
CA LEU A 139 4.32 4.46 -29.94
C LEU A 139 5.84 4.45 -29.96
N GLY A 140 6.45 4.41 -31.16
CA GLY A 140 7.88 4.35 -31.36
C GLY A 140 8.24 3.57 -32.64
N ASP A 141 9.53 3.21 -32.76
CA ASP A 141 10.00 2.38 -33.88
C ASP A 141 9.52 0.93 -33.68
N PRO A 142 8.85 0.33 -34.68
CA PRO A 142 8.51 -1.09 -34.64
C PRO A 142 9.68 -2.03 -34.35
N ASN A 143 10.92 -1.62 -34.60
CA ASN A 143 12.16 -2.35 -34.30
C ASN A 143 12.91 -1.80 -33.06
N GLY A 144 12.26 -0.93 -32.29
CA GLY A 144 12.85 -0.29 -31.11
C GLY A 144 12.65 -1.06 -29.79
N PHE A 145 12.38 -2.36 -29.84
CA PHE A 145 12.24 -3.20 -28.64
C PHE A 145 12.82 -4.61 -28.89
N VAL A 146 13.18 -5.28 -27.79
CA VAL A 146 13.80 -6.63 -27.79
C VAL A 146 13.06 -7.56 -26.84
N PHE A 147 12.82 -8.77 -27.28
CA PHE A 147 12.44 -9.90 -26.43
C PHE A 147 13.69 -10.71 -26.08
N ASN A 148 13.87 -11.00 -24.80
CA ASN A 148 14.93 -11.86 -24.29
C ASN A 148 14.30 -13.10 -23.67
N MET A 149 14.59 -14.27 -24.23
CA MET A 149 14.10 -15.54 -23.72
C MET A 149 14.65 -15.82 -22.32
N SER A 150 13.99 -16.66 -21.55
CA SER A 150 14.52 -17.23 -20.32
C SER A 150 14.26 -18.73 -20.30
N VAL A 151 15.30 -19.51 -20.07
CA VAL A 151 15.23 -20.97 -19.98
C VAL A 151 15.93 -21.46 -18.72
N GLY A 152 15.45 -22.56 -18.17
CA GLY A 152 15.98 -23.14 -16.95
C GLY A 152 15.93 -24.65 -16.94
N TYR A 153 16.21 -25.27 -15.79
CA TYR A 153 16.33 -26.70 -15.54
C TYR A 153 17.74 -27.22 -15.78
N ASP A 154 17.89 -28.41 -16.37
CA ASP A 154 19.16 -29.04 -16.71
C ASP A 154 19.45 -29.02 -18.24
N LEU A 155 20.69 -29.29 -18.64
CA LEU A 155 21.07 -29.30 -20.04
C LEU A 155 20.24 -30.29 -20.86
N ALA A 156 20.00 -31.51 -20.32
CA ALA A 156 19.22 -32.55 -20.99
C ALA A 156 17.75 -32.07 -21.24
N GLY A 157 17.17 -31.36 -20.28
CA GLY A 157 15.84 -30.75 -20.41
C GLY A 157 15.80 -29.65 -21.47
N ILE A 158 16.83 -28.81 -21.52
CA ILE A 158 16.94 -27.73 -22.52
C ILE A 158 17.17 -28.32 -23.93
N GLN A 159 17.94 -29.38 -24.06
CA GLN A 159 18.14 -30.09 -25.30
C GLN A 159 16.94 -30.96 -25.72
N GLY A 160 16.03 -31.23 -24.82
CA GLY A 160 14.80 -31.97 -25.08
C GLY A 160 13.93 -31.28 -26.16
N GLU A 161 13.18 -32.05 -26.95
CA GLU A 161 12.39 -31.58 -28.07
C GLU A 161 11.52 -30.37 -27.73
N LYS A 162 10.86 -30.37 -26.57
CA LYS A 162 9.95 -29.34 -26.09
C LYS A 162 10.63 -27.95 -26.00
N VAL A 163 11.71 -27.84 -25.23
CA VAL A 163 12.43 -26.57 -25.01
C VAL A 163 13.27 -26.21 -26.23
N ASN A 164 13.85 -27.21 -26.88
CA ASN A 164 14.64 -27.00 -28.09
C ASN A 164 13.79 -26.43 -29.24
N SER A 165 12.57 -26.96 -29.44
CA SER A 165 11.64 -26.42 -30.45
C SER A 165 11.18 -25.01 -30.13
N PHE A 166 11.00 -24.68 -28.83
CA PHE A 166 10.73 -23.31 -28.38
C PHE A 166 11.87 -22.36 -28.79
N LEU A 167 13.14 -22.75 -28.50
CA LEU A 167 14.29 -21.90 -28.83
C LEU A 167 14.39 -21.68 -30.34
N ASP A 168 14.25 -22.75 -31.14
CA ASP A 168 14.33 -22.64 -32.60
C ASP A 168 13.18 -21.83 -33.19
N GLY A 169 11.97 -21.99 -32.65
CA GLY A 169 10.79 -21.24 -33.06
C GLY A 169 10.89 -19.74 -32.73
N MET A 170 11.52 -19.39 -31.60
CA MET A 170 11.74 -17.98 -31.21
C MET A 170 12.81 -17.32 -32.11
N VAL A 171 13.79 -18.08 -32.59
CA VAL A 171 14.78 -17.60 -33.56
C VAL A 171 14.15 -17.42 -34.95
N ASP A 172 13.28 -18.35 -35.37
CA ASP A 172 12.55 -18.25 -36.63
C ASP A 172 11.12 -18.84 -36.52
N ALA A 173 10.15 -17.97 -36.35
CA ALA A 173 8.73 -18.32 -36.28
C ALA A 173 8.05 -18.45 -37.65
N SER A 174 8.77 -18.24 -38.79
CA SER A 174 8.19 -18.11 -40.13
C SER A 174 7.28 -19.26 -40.55
N LYS A 175 7.59 -20.47 -40.12
CA LYS A 175 6.85 -21.70 -40.47
C LYS A 175 5.81 -22.12 -39.44
N THR A 176 5.69 -21.40 -38.36
CA THR A 176 4.77 -21.75 -37.27
C THR A 176 3.34 -21.33 -37.59
N PRO A 177 2.34 -22.16 -37.26
CA PRO A 177 0.92 -21.82 -37.49
C PRO A 177 0.51 -20.50 -36.88
N ILE A 178 0.96 -20.22 -35.63
CA ILE A 178 0.59 -19.01 -34.88
C ILE A 178 1.12 -17.74 -35.57
N PHE A 179 2.34 -17.73 -36.10
CA PHE A 179 2.86 -16.56 -36.81
C PHE A 179 2.04 -16.28 -38.06
N GLN A 180 1.72 -17.32 -38.84
CA GLN A 180 0.88 -17.22 -40.03
C GLN A 180 -0.53 -16.70 -39.71
N GLU A 181 -1.12 -17.21 -38.63
CA GLU A 181 -2.42 -16.72 -38.13
C GLU A 181 -2.35 -15.24 -37.76
N CYS A 182 -1.32 -14.85 -37.00
CA CYS A 182 -1.14 -13.45 -36.58
C CYS A 182 -1.05 -12.51 -37.81
N ILE A 183 -0.23 -12.86 -38.80
CA ILE A 183 -0.10 -12.05 -40.01
C ILE A 183 -1.44 -11.94 -40.76
N ALA A 184 -2.18 -13.04 -40.88
CA ALA A 184 -3.48 -13.03 -41.57
C ALA A 184 -4.50 -12.14 -40.81
N VAL A 185 -4.59 -12.30 -39.48
CA VAL A 185 -5.51 -11.50 -38.66
C VAL A 185 -5.14 -10.01 -38.70
N LEU A 186 -3.86 -9.66 -38.62
CA LEU A 186 -3.44 -8.24 -38.73
C LEU A 186 -3.82 -7.60 -40.05
N LYS A 187 -3.72 -8.32 -41.18
CA LYS A 187 -4.16 -7.81 -42.50
C LYS A 187 -5.67 -7.54 -42.56
N GLU A 188 -6.46 -8.35 -41.85
CA GLU A 188 -7.90 -8.10 -41.76
C GLU A 188 -8.22 -6.85 -40.91
N PHE A 189 -7.52 -6.69 -39.79
CA PHE A 189 -7.73 -5.53 -38.89
C PHE A 189 -7.17 -4.22 -39.47
N PHE A 190 -6.07 -4.29 -40.20
CA PHE A 190 -5.33 -3.13 -40.68
C PHE A 190 -5.03 -3.27 -42.20
N PRO A 191 -6.07 -3.31 -43.09
CA PRO A 191 -5.86 -3.54 -44.50
C PRO A 191 -5.03 -2.45 -45.21
N GLY A 192 -4.99 -1.23 -44.63
CA GLY A 192 -4.13 -0.13 -45.13
C GLY A 192 -2.64 -0.32 -44.84
N GLU A 193 -2.28 -1.26 -43.95
CA GLU A 193 -0.91 -1.55 -43.54
C GLU A 193 -0.40 -2.91 -44.09
N ALA A 194 -1.10 -3.52 -45.06
CA ALA A 194 -0.80 -4.87 -45.54
C ALA A 194 0.67 -5.05 -45.98
N ASP A 195 1.21 -4.08 -46.73
CA ASP A 195 2.62 -4.11 -47.18
C ASP A 195 3.60 -4.08 -46.01
N TYR A 196 3.31 -3.29 -44.96
CA TYR A 196 4.13 -3.27 -43.73
C TYR A 196 4.01 -4.60 -42.98
N ILE A 197 2.80 -5.14 -42.83
CA ILE A 197 2.55 -6.40 -42.10
C ILE A 197 3.38 -7.54 -42.74
N ASP A 198 3.52 -7.58 -44.05
CA ASP A 198 4.38 -8.54 -44.77
C ASP A 198 5.86 -8.38 -44.43
N THR A 199 6.30 -7.26 -43.90
CA THR A 199 7.69 -7.04 -43.49
C THR A 199 7.95 -7.37 -42.01
N ILE A 200 6.94 -7.77 -41.25
CA ILE A 200 7.13 -8.16 -39.84
C ILE A 200 8.07 -9.37 -39.77
N THR A 201 9.23 -9.18 -39.14
CA THR A 201 10.22 -10.23 -39.04
C THR A 201 9.74 -11.40 -38.19
N PRO A 202 9.90 -12.65 -38.63
CA PRO A 202 9.64 -13.84 -37.84
C PRO A 202 10.73 -14.12 -36.80
N HIS A 203 11.81 -13.36 -36.78
CA HIS A 203 12.84 -13.44 -35.75
C HIS A 203 12.33 -12.72 -34.49
N VAL A 204 11.87 -13.51 -33.51
CA VAL A 204 11.23 -13.01 -32.28
C VAL A 204 12.26 -12.69 -31.20
N SER A 205 13.33 -13.53 -31.09
CA SER A 205 14.39 -13.30 -30.11
C SER A 205 15.71 -13.94 -30.55
N GLY A 206 16.81 -13.18 -30.40
CA GLY A 206 18.19 -13.64 -30.58
C GLY A 206 19.00 -13.76 -29.29
N SER A 207 18.35 -13.68 -28.13
CA SER A 207 19.01 -13.65 -26.82
C SER A 207 18.27 -14.48 -25.76
N VAL A 208 19.02 -14.93 -24.73
CA VAL A 208 18.49 -15.81 -23.71
C VAL A 208 19.16 -15.58 -22.34
N THR A 209 18.37 -15.67 -21.28
CA THR A 209 18.85 -15.74 -19.90
C THR A 209 18.78 -17.19 -19.40
N VAL A 210 19.90 -17.71 -18.91
CA VAL A 210 19.98 -18.99 -18.19
C VAL A 210 19.51 -18.77 -16.76
N SER A 211 18.37 -19.34 -16.40
CA SER A 211 17.76 -19.24 -15.07
C SER A 211 17.67 -20.62 -14.45
N THR A 212 18.73 -21.06 -13.81
CA THR A 212 18.80 -22.37 -13.15
C THR A 212 18.09 -22.38 -11.80
N LEU A 213 17.71 -23.55 -11.35
CA LEU A 213 17.19 -23.77 -10.02
C LEU A 213 18.29 -23.56 -8.96
N HIS A 214 17.89 -23.35 -7.71
CA HIS A 214 18.79 -23.39 -6.56
C HIS A 214 19.49 -24.76 -6.50
N GLY A 215 20.77 -24.77 -6.15
CA GLY A 215 21.57 -25.99 -6.09
C GLY A 215 22.09 -26.52 -7.44
N CYS A 216 21.90 -25.76 -8.55
CA CYS A 216 22.47 -26.17 -9.84
C CYS A 216 24.01 -26.09 -9.82
N PRO A 217 24.74 -27.18 -10.14
CA PRO A 217 26.20 -27.18 -10.12
C PRO A 217 26.82 -26.19 -11.11
N PRO A 218 27.97 -25.57 -10.78
CA PRO A 218 28.65 -24.61 -11.66
C PRO A 218 28.97 -25.16 -13.06
N ASP A 219 29.41 -26.40 -13.15
CA ASP A 219 29.73 -27.05 -14.43
C ASP A 219 28.47 -27.29 -15.31
N GLU A 220 27.32 -27.49 -14.67
CA GLU A 220 26.05 -27.58 -15.40
C GLU A 220 25.62 -26.23 -15.96
N ILE A 221 25.75 -25.15 -15.17
CA ILE A 221 25.48 -23.79 -15.64
C ILE A 221 26.38 -23.45 -16.83
N GLU A 222 27.68 -23.77 -16.73
CA GLU A 222 28.64 -23.52 -17.80
C GLU A 222 28.30 -24.30 -19.07
N ARG A 223 27.91 -25.57 -18.95
CA ARG A 223 27.52 -26.42 -20.08
C ARG A 223 26.26 -25.90 -20.77
N ILE A 224 25.28 -25.47 -20.01
CA ILE A 224 24.04 -24.87 -20.54
C ILE A 224 24.38 -23.61 -21.31
N ALA A 225 25.10 -22.66 -20.70
CA ALA A 225 25.47 -21.41 -21.34
C ALA A 225 26.33 -21.63 -22.60
N SER A 226 27.29 -22.53 -22.54
CA SER A 226 28.11 -22.90 -23.70
C SER A 226 27.27 -23.49 -24.84
N TYR A 227 26.31 -24.38 -24.55
CA TYR A 227 25.39 -24.93 -25.56
C TYR A 227 24.57 -23.81 -26.25
N LEU A 228 24.07 -22.86 -25.49
CA LEU A 228 23.28 -21.74 -26.05
C LEU A 228 24.12 -20.81 -26.92
N ILE A 229 25.37 -20.55 -26.53
CA ILE A 229 26.34 -19.76 -27.31
C ILE A 229 26.80 -20.49 -28.56
N GLU A 230 27.32 -21.72 -28.42
CA GLU A 230 27.96 -22.46 -29.50
C GLU A 230 27.00 -23.10 -30.50
N LYS A 231 25.88 -23.68 -30.01
CA LYS A 231 24.97 -24.48 -30.84
C LYS A 231 23.73 -23.70 -31.25
N LYS A 232 23.24 -22.78 -30.37
CA LYS A 232 22.06 -21.97 -30.66
C LYS A 232 22.41 -20.58 -31.19
N HIS A 233 23.67 -20.15 -31.07
CA HIS A 233 24.17 -18.83 -31.49
C HIS A 233 23.36 -17.68 -30.89
N LEU A 234 23.07 -17.78 -29.54
CA LEU A 234 22.28 -16.78 -28.81
C LEU A 234 23.19 -15.92 -27.94
N HIS A 235 22.93 -14.62 -27.92
CA HIS A 235 23.43 -13.73 -26.87
C HIS A 235 22.94 -14.27 -25.52
N THR A 236 23.83 -14.43 -24.53
CA THR A 236 23.53 -15.23 -23.35
C THR A 236 23.82 -14.47 -22.06
N PHE A 237 22.83 -14.39 -21.18
CA PHE A 237 23.01 -13.94 -19.81
C PHE A 237 22.88 -15.12 -18.84
N VAL A 238 23.68 -15.09 -17.76
CA VAL A 238 23.54 -16.01 -16.63
C VAL A 238 22.90 -15.27 -15.48
N LYS A 239 21.76 -15.78 -14.98
CA LYS A 239 21.06 -15.22 -13.84
C LYS A 239 21.68 -15.72 -12.55
N CYS A 240 22.15 -14.79 -11.70
CA CYS A 240 22.81 -15.08 -10.45
C CYS A 240 21.84 -15.00 -9.26
N ASN A 241 21.96 -15.94 -8.33
CA ASN A 241 21.22 -15.91 -7.07
C ASN A 241 21.92 -14.97 -6.06
N PRO A 242 21.18 -14.25 -5.21
CA PRO A 242 21.78 -13.40 -4.18
C PRO A 242 22.61 -14.15 -3.14
N THR A 243 22.45 -15.45 -3.06
CA THR A 243 23.26 -16.37 -2.23
C THR A 243 24.77 -16.31 -2.54
N ILE A 244 25.15 -15.86 -3.74
CA ILE A 244 26.56 -15.62 -4.13
C ILE A 244 27.28 -14.62 -3.22
N LEU A 245 26.55 -13.79 -2.46
CA LEU A 245 27.09 -12.87 -1.46
C LEU A 245 27.69 -13.56 -0.24
N GLY A 246 27.31 -14.83 0.00
CA GLY A 246 27.57 -15.54 1.25
C GLY A 246 26.60 -15.16 2.37
N TYR A 247 26.35 -16.14 3.26
CA TYR A 247 25.34 -16.02 4.33
C TYR A 247 25.57 -14.82 5.23
N GLU A 248 26.80 -14.67 5.78
CA GLU A 248 27.13 -13.61 6.72
C GLU A 248 26.94 -12.22 6.13
N THR A 249 27.29 -12.03 4.86
CA THR A 249 27.12 -10.74 4.18
C THR A 249 25.63 -10.42 3.98
N ALA A 250 24.86 -11.36 3.49
CA ALA A 250 23.41 -11.17 3.27
C ALA A 250 22.69 -10.90 4.61
N ARG A 251 23.00 -11.67 5.66
CA ARG A 251 22.41 -11.50 7.00
C ARG A 251 22.76 -10.13 7.58
N SER A 252 24.04 -9.74 7.53
CA SER A 252 24.50 -8.45 8.04
C SER A 252 23.83 -7.26 7.34
N ILE A 253 23.63 -7.33 6.03
CA ILE A 253 22.95 -6.28 5.28
C ILE A 253 21.51 -6.16 5.75
N LEU A 254 20.76 -7.28 5.73
CA LEU A 254 19.34 -7.29 6.09
C LEU A 254 19.10 -6.87 7.55
N ASP A 255 19.90 -7.36 8.49
CA ASP A 255 19.78 -7.00 9.91
C ASP A 255 20.03 -5.51 10.15
N SER A 256 21.07 -4.96 9.53
CA SER A 256 21.41 -3.53 9.65
C SER A 256 20.31 -2.60 9.13
N MET A 257 19.46 -3.09 8.22
CA MET A 257 18.37 -2.35 7.61
C MET A 257 17.01 -2.63 8.26
N GLY A 258 16.96 -3.40 9.36
CA GLY A 258 15.74 -3.70 10.11
C GLY A 258 14.92 -4.87 9.56
N TYR A 259 15.51 -5.71 8.71
CA TYR A 259 14.91 -6.96 8.19
C TYR A 259 15.33 -8.20 8.99
N ASP A 260 15.62 -8.03 10.27
CA ASP A 260 16.06 -9.07 11.22
C ASP A 260 15.03 -10.18 11.43
N TYR A 261 13.77 -9.93 11.06
CA TYR A 261 12.67 -10.89 11.14
C TYR A 261 12.59 -11.84 9.95
N ILE A 262 13.25 -11.55 8.84
CA ILE A 262 13.27 -12.43 7.67
C ILE A 262 14.10 -13.67 8.00
N ALA A 263 13.46 -14.83 7.92
CA ALA A 263 14.08 -16.10 8.28
C ALA A 263 14.69 -16.76 7.04
N PHE A 264 15.93 -17.17 7.14
CA PHE A 264 16.65 -18.03 6.21
C PHE A 264 17.87 -18.62 6.92
N ASP A 265 18.32 -19.77 6.48
CA ASP A 265 19.54 -20.43 6.97
C ASP A 265 20.65 -20.41 5.91
N ASP A 266 21.73 -21.17 6.13
CA ASP A 266 22.87 -21.23 5.24
C ASP A 266 22.80 -22.33 4.16
N HIS A 267 21.68 -23.06 4.08
CA HIS A 267 21.50 -24.20 3.16
C HIS A 267 21.70 -23.78 1.70
N HIS A 268 20.88 -22.85 1.20
CA HIS A 268 20.99 -22.36 -0.16
C HIS A 268 22.35 -21.71 -0.46
N PHE A 269 22.98 -21.07 0.54
CA PHE A 269 24.31 -20.48 0.36
C PHE A 269 25.42 -21.49 0.18
N LYS A 270 25.23 -22.72 0.65
CA LYS A 270 26.21 -23.82 0.46
C LYS A 270 26.01 -24.57 -0.85
N GLU A 271 24.77 -24.66 -1.32
CA GLU A 271 24.40 -25.45 -2.50
C GLU A 271 24.43 -24.63 -3.81
N ASP A 272 24.13 -23.34 -3.74
CA ASP A 272 24.13 -22.47 -4.91
C ASP A 272 25.56 -22.15 -5.40
N LEU A 273 25.64 -21.58 -6.61
CA LEU A 273 26.87 -21.11 -7.24
C LEU A 273 27.68 -20.21 -6.30
N GLN A 274 28.88 -20.62 -5.94
CA GLN A 274 29.79 -19.87 -5.09
C GLN A 274 30.56 -18.81 -5.89
N TYR A 275 30.90 -17.69 -5.26
CA TYR A 275 31.65 -16.61 -5.92
C TYR A 275 32.98 -17.09 -6.51
N CYS A 276 33.72 -17.95 -5.78
CA CYS A 276 35.00 -18.47 -6.23
C CYS A 276 34.90 -19.35 -7.49
N ASP A 277 33.78 -20.04 -7.71
CA ASP A 277 33.55 -20.88 -8.89
C ASP A 277 32.92 -20.03 -10.03
N ALA A 278 32.08 -19.05 -9.67
CA ALA A 278 31.37 -18.19 -10.60
C ALA A 278 32.34 -17.33 -11.44
N VAL A 279 33.29 -16.67 -10.80
CA VAL A 279 34.20 -15.71 -11.48
C VAL A 279 35.02 -16.37 -12.58
N PRO A 280 35.75 -17.49 -12.35
CA PRO A 280 36.48 -18.17 -13.44
C PRO A 280 35.55 -18.66 -14.54
N MET A 281 34.37 -19.17 -14.21
CA MET A 281 33.36 -19.62 -15.18
C MET A 281 32.90 -18.45 -16.08
N PHE A 282 32.58 -17.31 -15.50
CA PHE A 282 32.14 -16.14 -16.27
C PHE A 282 33.23 -15.61 -17.21
N HIS A 283 34.50 -15.66 -16.80
CA HIS A 283 35.61 -15.31 -17.71
C HIS A 283 35.70 -16.27 -18.91
N ARG A 284 35.50 -17.59 -18.72
CA ARG A 284 35.48 -18.54 -19.80
C ARG A 284 34.29 -18.34 -20.74
N LEU A 285 33.10 -18.10 -20.18
CA LEU A 285 31.87 -17.84 -20.95
C LEU A 285 31.95 -16.52 -21.74
N GLN A 286 32.55 -15.48 -21.17
CA GLN A 286 32.81 -14.21 -21.87
C GLN A 286 33.73 -14.47 -23.08
N ALA A 287 34.86 -15.16 -22.87
CA ALA A 287 35.79 -15.47 -23.93
C ALA A 287 35.15 -16.33 -25.03
N LEU A 288 34.30 -17.29 -24.67
CA LEU A 288 33.53 -18.12 -25.59
C LEU A 288 32.57 -17.29 -26.43
N ALA A 289 31.79 -16.40 -25.80
CA ALA A 289 30.86 -15.54 -26.50
C ALA A 289 31.58 -14.58 -27.47
N ASP A 290 32.68 -13.97 -27.03
CA ASP A 290 33.53 -13.12 -27.86
C ASP A 290 34.05 -13.85 -29.12
N ALA A 291 34.46 -15.10 -28.97
CA ALA A 291 34.90 -15.95 -30.07
C ALA A 291 33.81 -16.25 -31.12
N HIS A 292 32.54 -16.23 -30.70
CA HIS A 292 31.37 -16.40 -31.56
C HIS A 292 30.73 -15.09 -32.02
N GLY A 293 31.28 -13.92 -31.63
CA GLY A 293 30.73 -12.62 -31.96
C GLY A 293 29.41 -12.30 -31.23
N LEU A 294 29.18 -12.91 -30.05
CA LEU A 294 27.97 -12.76 -29.24
C LEU A 294 28.26 -11.98 -27.98
N GLU A 295 27.21 -11.35 -27.44
CA GLU A 295 27.29 -10.69 -26.13
C GLU A 295 27.04 -11.72 -25.02
N PHE A 296 27.89 -11.65 -23.99
CA PHE A 296 27.67 -12.34 -22.71
C PHE A 296 27.53 -11.33 -21.58
N GLY A 297 26.71 -11.65 -20.57
CA GLY A 297 26.54 -10.83 -19.40
C GLY A 297 25.92 -11.56 -18.23
N LEU A 298 25.75 -10.84 -17.13
CA LEU A 298 25.09 -11.37 -15.93
C LEU A 298 23.75 -10.69 -15.71
N LYS A 299 22.76 -11.46 -15.31
CA LYS A 299 21.47 -10.99 -14.80
C LYS A 299 21.51 -10.97 -13.28
N LEU A 300 21.51 -9.78 -12.71
CA LEU A 300 21.49 -9.56 -11.26
C LEU A 300 20.14 -8.98 -10.83
N SER A 301 19.34 -9.66 -10.01
CA SER A 301 19.53 -11.00 -9.51
C SER A 301 18.28 -11.87 -9.73
N ASN A 302 18.35 -13.11 -9.32
CA ASN A 302 17.17 -13.89 -9.00
C ASN A 302 16.53 -13.36 -7.69
N THR A 303 15.35 -13.86 -7.34
CA THR A 303 14.71 -13.62 -6.03
C THR A 303 15.51 -14.32 -4.92
N PHE A 304 15.32 -13.90 -3.68
CA PHE A 304 16.06 -14.41 -2.52
C PHE A 304 15.21 -15.42 -1.74
N PRO A 305 15.67 -16.66 -1.54
CA PRO A 305 14.92 -17.69 -0.83
C PRO A 305 14.85 -17.38 0.67
N VAL A 306 13.65 -17.49 1.24
CA VAL A 306 13.38 -17.25 2.67
C VAL A 306 12.30 -18.22 3.16
N ASP A 307 12.39 -18.59 4.44
CA ASP A 307 11.41 -19.48 5.06
C ASP A 307 10.08 -18.75 5.35
N VAL A 308 8.98 -19.44 5.20
CA VAL A 308 7.68 -19.00 5.72
C VAL A 308 7.61 -19.30 7.21
N LYS A 309 7.44 -18.28 8.07
CA LYS A 309 7.38 -18.41 9.53
C LYS A 309 6.07 -17.92 10.15
N ALA A 310 5.39 -17.01 9.51
CA ALA A 310 4.13 -16.42 10.01
C ALA A 310 2.91 -16.79 9.14
N GLY A 311 3.07 -17.74 8.22
CA GLY A 311 2.01 -18.14 7.29
C GLY A 311 1.75 -17.07 6.22
N GLU A 312 2.79 -16.40 5.77
CA GLU A 312 2.73 -15.34 4.76
C GLU A 312 2.15 -15.86 3.44
N LEU A 313 2.60 -17.03 3.00
CA LEU A 313 2.09 -17.77 1.85
C LEU A 313 1.89 -19.25 2.24
N PRO A 314 1.02 -20.00 1.55
CA PRO A 314 0.75 -21.41 1.84
C PRO A 314 1.87 -22.33 1.30
N SER A 315 3.10 -22.08 1.69
CA SER A 315 4.31 -22.81 1.29
C SER A 315 5.26 -22.91 2.48
N GLU A 316 6.25 -23.75 2.42
CA GLU A 316 7.34 -23.83 3.42
C GLU A 316 8.40 -22.75 3.15
N GLU A 317 8.63 -22.46 1.89
CA GLU A 317 9.60 -21.48 1.39
C GLU A 317 8.91 -20.50 0.45
N MET A 318 9.40 -19.26 0.42
CA MET A 318 8.98 -18.21 -0.49
C MET A 318 10.19 -17.43 -0.99
N TYR A 319 10.00 -16.64 -2.05
CA TYR A 319 11.07 -15.89 -2.69
C TYR A 319 10.86 -14.40 -2.51
N MET A 320 11.79 -13.74 -1.81
CA MET A 320 11.78 -12.29 -1.57
C MET A 320 12.28 -11.52 -2.80
N ALA A 321 11.58 -10.45 -3.12
CA ALA A 321 11.88 -9.50 -4.19
C ALA A 321 11.63 -8.04 -3.73
N GLY A 322 11.55 -7.11 -4.65
CA GLY A 322 11.19 -5.71 -4.37
C GLY A 322 12.29 -4.92 -3.67
N LYS A 323 11.89 -3.88 -2.94
CA LYS A 323 12.82 -2.90 -2.35
C LYS A 323 13.80 -3.48 -1.33
N SER A 324 13.46 -4.58 -0.68
CA SER A 324 14.32 -5.30 0.28
C SER A 324 15.45 -6.06 -0.42
N LEU A 325 15.24 -6.46 -1.67
CA LEU A 325 16.26 -7.12 -2.49
C LEU A 325 17.28 -6.12 -3.09
N PHE A 326 16.91 -4.86 -3.25
CA PHE A 326 17.76 -3.84 -3.88
C PHE A 326 19.16 -3.70 -3.25
N PRO A 327 19.32 -3.63 -1.91
CA PRO A 327 20.64 -3.56 -1.30
C PRO A 327 21.51 -4.81 -1.53
N LEU A 328 20.90 -5.99 -1.57
CA LEU A 328 21.62 -7.24 -1.87
C LEU A 328 22.08 -7.23 -3.34
N THR A 329 21.18 -6.89 -4.27
CA THR A 329 21.48 -6.89 -5.71
C THR A 329 22.50 -5.82 -6.08
N THR A 330 22.42 -4.62 -5.49
CA THR A 330 23.43 -3.58 -5.72
C THR A 330 24.80 -3.96 -5.14
N THR A 331 24.82 -4.72 -4.04
CA THR A 331 26.08 -5.29 -3.50
C THR A 331 26.70 -6.29 -4.48
N MET A 332 25.87 -7.21 -5.04
CA MET A 332 26.34 -8.11 -6.09
C MET A 332 26.85 -7.36 -7.30
N ALA A 333 26.14 -6.32 -7.76
CA ALA A 333 26.55 -5.52 -8.90
C ALA A 333 27.87 -4.82 -8.66
N ALA A 334 28.11 -4.28 -7.47
CA ALA A 334 29.39 -3.65 -7.11
C ALA A 334 30.53 -4.69 -7.09
N MET A 335 30.31 -5.87 -6.52
CA MET A 335 31.30 -6.95 -6.49
C MET A 335 31.68 -7.40 -7.92
N MET A 336 30.70 -7.69 -8.76
CA MET A 336 30.94 -8.13 -10.15
C MET A 336 31.54 -7.02 -11.01
N ALA A 337 31.08 -5.78 -10.88
CA ALA A 337 31.67 -4.65 -11.60
C ALA A 337 33.15 -4.45 -11.24
N LYS A 338 33.51 -4.60 -9.97
CA LYS A 338 34.90 -4.51 -9.50
C LYS A 338 35.76 -5.64 -10.04
N GLU A 339 35.28 -6.89 -9.97
CA GLU A 339 35.99 -8.09 -10.44
C GLU A 339 36.33 -8.00 -11.93
N PHE A 340 35.37 -7.56 -12.75
CA PHE A 340 35.53 -7.47 -14.20
C PHE A 340 36.00 -6.07 -14.68
N GLY A 341 36.41 -5.19 -13.76
CA GLY A 341 36.83 -3.82 -14.08
C GLY A 341 35.78 -3.02 -14.86
N GLY A 342 34.52 -3.29 -14.59
CA GLY A 342 33.36 -2.68 -15.24
C GLY A 342 33.05 -3.20 -16.65
N LYS A 343 33.86 -4.07 -17.23
CA LYS A 343 33.74 -4.46 -18.65
C LYS A 343 32.58 -5.43 -18.94
N LEU A 344 32.18 -6.24 -17.95
CA LEU A 344 31.11 -7.20 -18.11
C LEU A 344 29.75 -6.49 -18.08
N ARG A 345 28.85 -6.78 -19.03
CA ARG A 345 27.51 -6.23 -19.05
C ARG A 345 26.68 -6.80 -17.89
N LEU A 346 26.06 -5.92 -17.14
CA LEU A 346 25.13 -6.29 -16.07
C LEU A 346 23.70 -5.88 -16.46
N SER A 347 22.81 -6.88 -16.56
CA SER A 347 21.38 -6.68 -16.58
C SER A 347 20.86 -6.72 -15.14
N TYR A 348 19.88 -5.92 -14.81
CA TYR A 348 19.42 -5.74 -13.43
C TYR A 348 17.98 -6.20 -13.22
N ALA A 349 17.72 -6.94 -12.16
CA ALA A 349 16.38 -7.20 -11.60
C ALA A 349 16.49 -7.39 -10.08
N GLY A 350 16.13 -6.39 -9.31
CA GLY A 350 16.24 -6.46 -7.85
C GLY A 350 15.70 -5.19 -7.20
N GLY A 351 14.40 -4.97 -7.26
CA GLY A 351 13.75 -3.85 -6.61
C GLY A 351 13.97 -2.50 -7.28
N ALA A 352 14.20 -2.48 -8.59
CA ALA A 352 14.21 -1.24 -9.37
C ALA A 352 12.79 -0.66 -9.50
N ASP A 353 12.69 0.66 -9.39
CA ASP A 353 11.47 1.43 -9.60
C ASP A 353 11.78 2.91 -9.90
N ALA A 354 10.77 3.77 -9.91
CA ALA A 354 10.93 5.19 -10.23
C ALA A 354 11.86 5.97 -9.26
N PHE A 355 12.19 5.44 -8.07
CA PHE A 355 13.05 6.11 -7.08
C PHE A 355 14.54 5.83 -7.27
N ASN A 356 14.89 4.77 -8.00
CA ASN A 356 16.28 4.31 -8.07
C ASN A 356 16.76 3.94 -9.48
N ILE A 357 15.86 3.84 -10.48
CA ILE A 357 16.19 3.38 -11.83
C ILE A 357 17.19 4.32 -12.55
N ASP A 358 17.06 5.62 -12.37
CA ASP A 358 17.97 6.61 -12.92
C ASP A 358 19.40 6.47 -12.35
N LYS A 359 19.50 6.14 -11.06
CA LYS A 359 20.79 5.90 -10.39
C LYS A 359 21.47 4.65 -10.95
N LEU A 360 20.71 3.55 -11.17
CA LEU A 360 21.21 2.33 -11.80
C LEU A 360 21.69 2.60 -13.24
N PHE A 361 20.86 3.30 -14.02
CA PHE A 361 21.19 3.62 -15.41
C PHE A 361 22.42 4.54 -15.50
N ALA A 362 22.57 5.51 -14.59
CA ALA A 362 23.74 6.38 -14.50
C ALA A 362 25.04 5.61 -14.19
N CYS A 363 24.95 4.46 -13.47
CA CYS A 363 26.10 3.57 -13.25
C CYS A 363 26.49 2.76 -14.49
N GLY A 364 25.77 2.88 -15.61
CA GLY A 364 25.98 2.07 -16.81
C GLY A 364 25.35 0.67 -16.73
N ILE A 365 24.44 0.44 -15.77
CA ILE A 365 23.74 -0.85 -15.63
C ILE A 365 22.43 -0.79 -16.41
N TRP A 366 22.32 -1.60 -17.43
CA TRP A 366 21.12 -1.82 -18.26
C TRP A 366 21.31 -3.05 -19.17
N PRO A 367 20.21 -3.75 -19.56
CA PRO A 367 18.80 -3.46 -19.34
C PRO A 367 18.38 -3.67 -17.87
N ILE A 368 17.34 -2.92 -17.46
CA ILE A 368 16.78 -2.98 -16.11
C ILE A 368 15.38 -3.55 -16.19
N THR A 369 15.12 -4.67 -15.52
CA THR A 369 13.80 -5.29 -15.55
C THR A 369 13.16 -5.31 -14.16
N MET A 370 11.83 -5.23 -14.13
CA MET A 370 11.03 -5.10 -12.92
C MET A 370 9.91 -6.13 -12.91
N ALA A 371 9.54 -6.63 -11.73
CA ALA A 371 8.32 -7.42 -11.52
C ALA A 371 7.46 -6.78 -10.44
N THR A 372 8.03 -6.50 -9.27
CA THR A 372 7.31 -5.94 -8.12
C THR A 372 6.65 -4.59 -8.43
N THR A 373 7.27 -3.75 -9.25
CA THR A 373 6.74 -2.43 -9.63
C THR A 373 5.36 -2.54 -10.29
N GLU A 374 5.18 -3.52 -11.18
CA GLU A 374 3.93 -3.77 -11.90
C GLU A 374 2.87 -4.47 -11.05
N LEU A 375 3.29 -5.19 -10.00
CA LEU A 375 2.38 -5.88 -9.08
C LEU A 375 1.78 -4.94 -8.02
N LYS A 376 2.24 -3.69 -7.91
CA LYS A 376 1.74 -2.70 -6.95
C LYS A 376 0.70 -1.77 -7.57
N PRO A 377 -0.17 -1.10 -6.78
CA PRO A 377 -1.18 -0.17 -7.29
C PRO A 377 -0.62 0.86 -8.27
N GLY A 378 -1.31 1.04 -9.37
CA GLY A 378 -0.84 1.73 -10.57
C GLY A 378 -0.33 0.77 -11.64
N GLY A 379 0.07 -0.45 -11.29
CA GLY A 379 0.44 -1.51 -12.21
C GLY A 379 1.35 -1.07 -13.35
N TYR A 380 1.06 -1.52 -14.53
CA TYR A 380 1.77 -1.14 -15.78
C TYR A 380 1.82 0.36 -16.05
N GLN A 381 0.89 1.14 -15.50
CA GLN A 381 0.87 2.60 -15.64
C GLN A 381 2.10 3.30 -15.02
N ARG A 382 2.81 2.63 -14.08
CA ARG A 382 4.04 3.13 -13.48
C ARG A 382 5.18 3.27 -14.48
N PHE A 383 5.18 2.48 -15.53
CA PHE A 383 6.23 2.48 -16.54
C PHE A 383 6.32 3.79 -17.31
N THR A 384 5.21 4.48 -17.53
CA THR A 384 5.22 5.77 -18.24
C THR A 384 6.09 6.80 -17.51
N GLN A 385 5.98 6.89 -16.18
CA GLN A 385 6.83 7.80 -15.40
C GLN A 385 8.31 7.39 -15.42
N ILE A 386 8.58 6.10 -15.45
CA ILE A 386 9.95 5.57 -15.53
C ILE A 386 10.56 5.92 -16.88
N GLY A 387 9.81 5.75 -17.96
CA GLY A 387 10.22 6.16 -19.31
C GLY A 387 10.52 7.66 -19.38
N ASP A 388 9.60 8.50 -18.93
CA ASP A 388 9.76 9.95 -18.89
C ASP A 388 11.02 10.37 -18.10
N LYS A 389 11.31 9.68 -16.98
CA LYS A 389 12.48 9.94 -16.15
C LYS A 389 13.79 9.60 -16.85
N LEU A 390 13.84 8.47 -17.54
CA LEU A 390 15.02 8.04 -18.29
C LEU A 390 15.23 8.84 -19.56
N ASP A 391 14.16 9.27 -20.22
CA ASP A 391 14.23 10.16 -21.39
C ASP A 391 14.92 11.49 -21.10
N ALA A 392 14.91 11.94 -19.85
CA ALA A 392 15.66 13.11 -19.43
C ALA A 392 17.17 12.88 -19.34
N MET A 393 17.64 11.62 -19.41
CA MET A 393 19.05 11.23 -19.30
C MET A 393 19.67 11.03 -20.67
N ASP A 394 21.00 11.04 -20.74
CA ASP A 394 21.75 10.73 -21.97
C ASP A 394 21.79 9.22 -22.22
N PHE A 395 21.37 8.80 -23.42
CA PHE A 395 21.53 7.42 -23.88
C PHE A 395 22.88 7.26 -24.57
N LYS A 396 23.74 6.43 -23.99
CA LYS A 396 25.07 6.10 -24.54
C LYS A 396 25.18 4.60 -24.73
N PRO A 397 25.80 4.12 -25.81
CA PRO A 397 26.15 2.71 -25.96
C PRO A 397 26.87 2.19 -24.70
N PHE A 398 26.72 0.93 -24.41
CA PHE A 398 27.45 0.32 -23.29
C PHE A 398 28.96 0.41 -23.47
N THR A 399 29.63 1.06 -22.56
CA THR A 399 31.08 1.20 -22.50
C THR A 399 31.69 0.60 -21.24
N GLY A 400 30.82 0.11 -20.36
CA GLY A 400 31.16 -0.48 -19.08
C GLY A 400 30.29 0.05 -17.95
N VAL A 401 30.36 -0.60 -16.80
CA VAL A 401 29.74 -0.21 -15.53
C VAL A 401 30.73 0.67 -14.78
N ASP A 402 30.28 1.81 -14.30
CA ASP A 402 31.07 2.68 -13.41
C ASP A 402 31.16 2.05 -12.01
N VAL A 403 32.33 1.45 -11.72
CA VAL A 403 32.59 0.76 -10.46
C VAL A 403 32.43 1.67 -9.24
N THR A 404 32.93 2.92 -9.35
CA THR A 404 32.84 3.87 -8.23
C THR A 404 31.39 4.30 -7.97
N ALA A 405 30.63 4.54 -9.02
CA ALA A 405 29.24 4.94 -8.91
C ALA A 405 28.37 3.81 -8.31
N ILE A 406 28.58 2.56 -8.72
CA ILE A 406 27.79 1.43 -8.18
C ILE A 406 28.19 1.11 -6.73
N GLU A 407 29.46 1.23 -6.34
CA GLU A 407 29.88 1.11 -4.94
C GLU A 407 29.23 2.20 -4.07
N ALA A 408 29.17 3.44 -4.55
CA ALA A 408 28.51 4.54 -3.84
C ALA A 408 26.98 4.30 -3.73
N LEU A 409 26.32 3.84 -4.79
CA LEU A 409 24.89 3.51 -4.78
C LEU A 409 24.59 2.38 -3.78
N CYS A 410 25.41 1.34 -3.75
CA CYS A 410 25.28 0.23 -2.81
C CYS A 410 25.33 0.71 -1.35
N LEU A 411 26.28 1.60 -1.01
CA LEU A 411 26.38 2.16 0.34
C LEU A 411 25.19 3.07 0.67
N ALA A 412 24.77 3.90 -0.25
CA ALA A 412 23.64 4.80 -0.07
C ALA A 412 22.31 4.02 0.16
N ALA A 413 22.11 2.93 -0.56
CA ALA A 413 20.90 2.10 -0.43
C ALA A 413 20.68 1.55 0.99
N ARG A 414 21.75 1.27 1.73
CA ARG A 414 21.68 0.72 3.09
C ARG A 414 21.18 1.72 4.14
N SER A 415 21.18 3.01 3.85
CA SER A 415 20.68 4.06 4.74
C SER A 415 19.51 4.86 4.15
N ASP A 416 19.10 4.55 2.93
CA ASP A 416 17.99 5.21 2.27
C ASP A 416 16.67 4.78 2.93
N LYS A 417 15.87 5.74 3.39
CA LYS A 417 14.57 5.52 4.04
C LYS A 417 13.59 4.70 3.21
N TYR A 418 13.73 4.70 1.90
CA TYR A 418 12.89 3.88 1.02
C TYR A 418 13.19 2.39 1.17
N HIS A 419 14.45 2.03 1.39
CA HIS A 419 14.91 0.63 1.51
C HIS A 419 14.97 0.13 2.95
N VAL A 420 15.23 1.02 3.93
CA VAL A 420 15.30 0.66 5.36
C VAL A 420 13.89 0.44 5.93
N LYS A 421 13.75 -0.59 6.75
CA LYS A 421 12.47 -0.92 7.41
C LYS A 421 12.14 0.11 8.50
N PRO A 422 10.90 0.58 8.61
CA PRO A 422 10.49 1.42 9.72
C PRO A 422 10.63 0.71 11.08
N ILE A 423 10.96 1.45 12.13
CA ILE A 423 11.11 0.91 13.49
C ILE A 423 9.81 0.21 13.95
N LYS A 424 8.67 0.79 13.62
CA LYS A 424 7.36 0.23 13.99
C LYS A 424 6.78 -0.61 12.86
N PRO A 425 6.09 -1.71 13.19
CA PRO A 425 5.36 -2.49 12.19
C PRO A 425 4.37 -1.62 11.45
N LEU A 426 4.20 -1.89 10.17
CA LEU A 426 3.19 -1.20 9.37
C LEU A 426 1.78 -1.52 9.93
N PRO A 427 0.92 -0.50 10.09
CA PRO A 427 -0.44 -0.72 10.55
C PRO A 427 -1.26 -1.44 9.48
N ARG A 428 -2.30 -2.16 9.90
CA ARG A 428 -3.26 -2.76 8.96
C ARG A 428 -3.84 -1.69 8.02
N ARG A 429 -3.67 -1.89 6.72
CA ARG A 429 -4.11 -0.94 5.69
C ARG A 429 -5.55 -1.17 5.22
N LYS A 430 -6.11 -2.38 5.41
CA LYS A 430 -7.46 -2.74 4.99
C LYS A 430 -8.54 -2.26 5.97
N LEU A 431 -9.72 -2.00 5.44
CA LEU A 431 -10.97 -1.89 6.20
C LEU A 431 -11.35 -3.27 6.75
N TYR A 432 -12.31 -3.31 7.68
CA TYR A 432 -12.78 -4.59 8.25
C TYR A 432 -14.01 -5.15 7.54
N GLU A 433 -14.49 -4.45 6.54
CA GLU A 433 -15.70 -4.77 5.78
C GLU A 433 -15.34 -5.63 4.55
N LYS A 434 -16.29 -6.45 4.14
CA LYS A 434 -16.22 -7.19 2.87
C LYS A 434 -16.52 -6.27 1.69
N VAL A 435 -15.91 -6.55 0.54
CA VAL A 435 -16.19 -5.79 -0.67
C VAL A 435 -17.62 -6.03 -1.12
N PRO A 436 -18.42 -4.98 -1.39
CA PRO A 436 -19.74 -5.19 -2.00
C PRO A 436 -19.60 -5.71 -3.42
N LEU A 437 -20.57 -6.50 -3.84
CA LEU A 437 -20.61 -7.05 -5.21
C LEU A 437 -20.57 -5.94 -6.25
N MET A 438 -21.39 -4.90 -6.02
CA MET A 438 -21.48 -3.69 -6.84
C MET A 438 -21.02 -2.47 -6.03
N ASP A 439 -20.72 -1.37 -6.69
CA ASP A 439 -20.41 -0.05 -6.10
C ASP A 439 -19.28 -0.08 -5.04
N CYS A 440 -18.23 -0.85 -5.31
CA CYS A 440 -17.10 -0.99 -4.38
C CYS A 440 -16.14 0.22 -4.37
N PHE A 441 -16.40 1.25 -5.12
CA PHE A 441 -15.56 2.43 -5.19
C PHE A 441 -15.73 3.27 -3.92
N THR A 442 -14.75 3.16 -3.03
CA THR A 442 -14.69 3.87 -1.77
C THR A 442 -13.34 4.52 -1.59
N ALA A 443 -13.31 5.60 -0.83
CA ALA A 443 -12.05 6.16 -0.34
C ALA A 443 -11.69 5.44 0.97
N PRO A 444 -10.63 4.61 1.02
CA PRO A 444 -10.26 3.88 2.23
C PRO A 444 -9.98 4.81 3.42
N CYS A 445 -9.47 6.01 3.15
CA CYS A 445 -9.26 7.04 4.16
C CYS A 445 -10.58 7.49 4.83
N LYS A 446 -11.70 7.53 4.11
CA LYS A 446 -13.02 7.81 4.67
C LYS A 446 -13.47 6.69 5.60
N GLY A 447 -13.34 5.43 5.18
CA GLY A 447 -13.63 4.26 6.01
C GLY A 447 -12.74 4.14 7.25
N GLY A 448 -11.47 4.57 7.15
CA GLY A 448 -10.53 4.60 8.27
C GLY A 448 -10.72 5.77 9.24
N CYS A 449 -11.56 6.74 8.92
CA CYS A 449 -11.87 7.87 9.79
C CYS A 449 -13.06 7.54 10.71
N PRO A 450 -12.93 7.60 12.04
CA PRO A 450 -14.04 7.29 12.96
C PRO A 450 -15.31 8.10 12.73
N ILE A 451 -15.20 9.28 12.11
CA ILE A 451 -16.32 10.16 11.76
C ILE A 451 -16.61 10.21 10.26
N HIS A 452 -16.05 9.30 9.49
CA HIS A 452 -16.28 9.15 8.05
C HIS A 452 -16.24 10.46 7.25
N GLN A 453 -15.22 11.31 7.49
CA GLN A 453 -15.04 12.57 6.78
C GLN A 453 -14.92 12.38 5.28
N ASP A 454 -15.46 13.31 4.50
CA ASP A 454 -15.38 13.34 3.04
C ASP A 454 -14.00 13.87 2.60
N ILE A 455 -12.98 13.02 2.82
CA ILE A 455 -11.57 13.40 2.73
C ILE A 455 -11.14 13.75 1.30
N PRO A 456 -11.41 12.95 0.27
CA PRO A 456 -11.02 13.29 -1.10
C PRO A 456 -11.62 14.63 -1.55
N GLU A 457 -12.86 14.90 -1.17
CA GLU A 457 -13.59 16.09 -1.57
C GLU A 457 -12.96 17.36 -0.97
N TYR A 458 -12.68 17.41 0.33
CA TYR A 458 -12.06 18.61 0.89
C TYR A 458 -10.60 18.79 0.47
N ILE A 459 -9.86 17.69 0.20
CA ILE A 459 -8.52 17.76 -0.36
C ILE A 459 -8.56 18.37 -1.77
N GLU A 460 -9.51 17.95 -2.59
CA GLU A 460 -9.68 18.48 -3.94
C GLU A 460 -10.12 19.94 -3.95
N LEU A 461 -11.02 20.33 -3.03
CA LEU A 461 -11.38 21.75 -2.81
C LEU A 461 -10.14 22.58 -2.42
N CYS A 462 -9.27 22.04 -1.56
CA CYS A 462 -7.99 22.69 -1.22
C CYS A 462 -7.08 22.82 -2.45
N ARG A 463 -7.02 21.81 -3.32
CA ARG A 463 -6.25 21.86 -4.57
C ARG A 463 -6.75 22.97 -5.49
N LYS A 464 -8.06 23.17 -5.54
CA LYS A 464 -8.69 24.23 -6.32
C LYS A 464 -8.63 25.61 -5.63
N GLY A 465 -8.07 25.71 -4.41
CA GLY A 465 -7.99 26.97 -3.65
C GLY A 465 -9.28 27.36 -2.93
N GLU A 466 -10.28 26.48 -2.92
CA GLU A 466 -11.61 26.72 -2.32
C GLU A 466 -11.62 26.38 -0.83
N TYR A 467 -10.74 27.01 -0.04
CA TYR A 467 -10.51 26.67 1.37
C TYR A 467 -11.75 26.85 2.25
N ALA A 468 -12.57 27.89 2.02
CA ALA A 468 -13.79 28.10 2.78
C ALA A 468 -14.84 27.01 2.51
N SER A 469 -14.95 26.54 1.27
CA SER A 469 -15.81 25.40 0.88
C SER A 469 -15.29 24.11 1.51
N ALA A 470 -13.96 23.89 1.49
CA ALA A 470 -13.32 22.76 2.15
C ALA A 470 -13.61 22.76 3.66
N LEU A 471 -13.46 23.90 4.33
CA LEU A 471 -13.73 24.01 5.76
C LEU A 471 -15.22 23.78 6.08
N ARG A 472 -16.13 24.30 5.26
CA ARG A 472 -17.56 24.02 5.40
C ARG A 472 -17.83 22.52 5.34
N LEU A 473 -17.25 21.82 4.37
CA LEU A 473 -17.40 20.36 4.23
C LEU A 473 -16.82 19.61 5.43
N ILE A 474 -15.65 20.02 5.91
CA ILE A 474 -15.03 19.42 7.09
C ILE A 474 -15.96 19.57 8.31
N THR A 475 -16.53 20.75 8.54
CA THR A 475 -17.34 21.05 9.73
C THR A 475 -18.72 20.37 9.71
N GLU A 476 -19.13 19.77 8.61
CA GLU A 476 -20.33 18.92 8.60
C GLU A 476 -20.18 17.73 9.57
N LYS A 477 -18.99 17.16 9.68
CA LYS A 477 -18.70 15.96 10.50
C LYS A 477 -17.67 16.20 11.61
N ASN A 478 -16.92 17.30 11.54
CA ASN A 478 -15.81 17.59 12.44
C ASN A 478 -15.85 19.04 12.92
N PRO A 479 -16.39 19.30 14.11
CA PRO A 479 -16.51 20.66 14.62
C PRO A 479 -15.20 21.26 15.15
N LEU A 480 -14.12 20.47 15.19
CA LEU A 480 -12.83 20.85 15.77
C LEU A 480 -11.71 20.79 14.71
N PRO A 481 -11.82 21.55 13.60
CA PRO A 481 -10.90 21.44 12.47
C PRO A 481 -9.46 21.86 12.83
N PHE A 482 -9.24 22.80 13.71
CA PHE A 482 -7.91 23.24 14.17
C PHE A 482 -7.28 22.19 15.08
N ILE A 483 -8.00 21.72 16.10
CA ILE A 483 -7.51 20.68 17.00
C ILE A 483 -7.17 19.41 16.20
N THR A 484 -8.10 18.90 15.39
CA THR A 484 -7.86 17.68 14.62
C THR A 484 -6.95 17.89 13.42
N GLY A 485 -6.79 19.09 12.92
CA GLY A 485 -5.78 19.44 11.91
C GLY A 485 -4.35 19.38 12.46
N THR A 486 -4.21 19.59 13.77
CA THR A 486 -2.91 19.63 14.45
C THR A 486 -2.53 18.30 15.11
N ILE A 487 -3.44 17.71 15.92
CA ILE A 487 -3.09 16.57 16.80
C ILE A 487 -3.92 15.30 16.57
N CYS A 488 -4.66 15.18 15.45
CA CYS A 488 -5.39 13.95 15.14
C CYS A 488 -4.44 12.77 14.99
N ALA A 489 -4.81 11.61 15.52
CA ALA A 489 -4.10 10.34 15.35
C ALA A 489 -4.06 9.81 13.90
N HIS A 490 -4.66 10.51 12.96
CA HIS A 490 -4.60 10.33 11.49
C HIS A 490 -4.79 8.88 10.99
N ASN A 491 -5.67 8.10 11.64
CA ASN A 491 -6.02 6.73 11.20
C ASN A 491 -6.41 6.64 9.71
N CYS A 492 -6.96 7.71 9.15
CA CYS A 492 -7.24 7.80 7.72
C CYS A 492 -5.99 7.70 6.84
N MET A 493 -4.84 8.21 7.30
CA MET A 493 -3.57 8.14 6.56
C MET A 493 -3.06 6.70 6.49
N THR A 494 -3.27 5.88 7.51
CA THR A 494 -2.87 4.46 7.48
C THR A 494 -3.64 3.65 6.44
N LYS A 495 -4.86 4.07 6.08
CA LYS A 495 -5.72 3.44 5.08
C LYS A 495 -5.55 4.03 3.68
N CYS A 496 -4.77 5.10 3.53
CA CYS A 496 -4.59 5.75 2.23
C CYS A 496 -3.92 4.82 1.23
N THR A 497 -4.53 4.61 0.06
CA THR A 497 -3.97 3.79 -1.03
C THR A 497 -2.58 4.26 -1.45
N ARG A 498 -2.28 5.54 -1.23
CA ARG A 498 -0.97 6.13 -1.53
C ARG A 498 0.19 5.50 -0.74
N ASN A 499 -0.08 4.81 0.38
CA ASN A 499 0.92 4.00 1.11
C ASN A 499 1.57 2.90 0.24
N PHE A 500 0.91 2.49 -0.84
CA PHE A 500 1.43 1.51 -1.80
C PHE A 500 2.19 2.14 -2.97
N TYR A 501 2.23 3.46 -3.05
CA TYR A 501 2.97 4.23 -4.05
C TYR A 501 4.28 4.74 -3.46
N ASP A 502 4.16 5.63 -2.49
CA ASP A 502 5.27 6.36 -1.85
C ASP A 502 4.96 6.64 -0.37
N GLN A 503 4.16 7.63 -0.08
CA GLN A 503 3.73 8.01 1.26
C GLN A 503 2.24 8.36 1.25
N PRO A 504 1.51 8.18 2.36
CA PRO A 504 0.13 8.61 2.44
C PRO A 504 0.02 10.12 2.18
N VAL A 505 -1.11 10.53 1.62
CA VAL A 505 -1.45 11.97 1.54
C VAL A 505 -1.46 12.55 2.95
N ASN A 506 -0.83 13.71 3.15
CA ASN A 506 -0.84 14.37 4.45
C ASN A 506 -2.21 15.02 4.71
N ILE A 507 -3.17 14.15 5.01
CA ILE A 507 -4.58 14.48 5.21
C ILE A 507 -4.75 15.44 6.40
N ARG A 508 -4.00 15.21 7.49
CA ARG A 508 -4.04 16.04 8.70
C ARG A 508 -3.60 17.46 8.41
N ALA A 509 -2.44 17.63 7.79
CA ALA A 509 -1.94 18.96 7.43
C ALA A 509 -2.83 19.67 6.41
N THR A 510 -3.38 18.96 5.42
CA THR A 510 -4.31 19.55 4.44
C THR A 510 -5.57 20.06 5.11
N LYS A 511 -6.10 19.35 6.11
CA LYS A 511 -7.23 19.79 6.91
C LYS A 511 -6.90 21.08 7.68
N LEU A 512 -5.71 21.17 8.27
CA LEU A 512 -5.26 22.39 8.96
C LEU A 512 -5.14 23.57 8.00
N VAL A 513 -4.56 23.36 6.81
CA VAL A 513 -4.50 24.40 5.76
C VAL A 513 -5.89 24.89 5.35
N ALA A 514 -6.87 23.98 5.21
CA ALA A 514 -8.25 24.36 4.94
C ALA A 514 -8.83 25.22 6.07
N ALA A 515 -8.56 24.81 7.33
CA ALA A 515 -9.00 25.56 8.51
C ALA A 515 -8.36 26.96 8.57
N GLU A 516 -7.05 27.04 8.45
CA GLU A 516 -6.31 28.31 8.55
C GLU A 516 -6.70 29.32 7.45
N LYS A 517 -6.72 28.84 6.19
CA LYS A 517 -6.98 29.72 5.03
C LYS A 517 -8.47 29.98 4.79
N GLY A 518 -9.33 29.07 5.21
CA GLY A 518 -10.77 29.16 5.00
C GLY A 518 -11.53 29.82 6.12
N TYR A 519 -10.94 29.98 7.32
CA TYR A 519 -11.64 30.34 8.56
C TYR A 519 -12.43 31.62 8.47
N ASP A 520 -11.80 32.74 8.15
CA ASP A 520 -12.48 34.07 8.18
C ASP A 520 -13.63 34.14 7.17
N ALA A 521 -13.40 33.65 5.95
CA ALA A 521 -14.42 33.61 4.90
C ALA A 521 -15.58 32.67 5.23
N TYR A 522 -15.31 31.59 5.93
CA TYR A 522 -16.33 30.65 6.39
C TYR A 522 -17.11 31.23 7.55
N MET A 523 -16.45 31.75 8.61
CA MET A 523 -17.07 32.30 9.80
C MET A 523 -17.96 33.51 9.51
N ALA A 524 -17.63 34.31 8.48
CA ALA A 524 -18.49 35.41 8.00
C ALA A 524 -19.84 34.90 7.43
N LYS A 525 -19.90 33.65 6.95
CA LYS A 525 -21.12 33.07 6.38
C LYS A 525 -21.90 32.19 7.37
N VAL A 526 -21.26 31.73 8.45
CA VAL A 526 -21.89 30.88 9.47
C VAL A 526 -22.91 31.71 10.26
N LYS A 527 -24.16 31.25 10.24
CA LYS A 527 -25.27 31.86 11.01
C LYS A 527 -25.65 30.95 12.17
N ALA A 528 -26.10 31.52 13.25
CA ALA A 528 -26.73 30.77 14.31
C ALA A 528 -27.97 30.04 13.78
N PRO A 529 -28.15 28.75 14.12
CA PRO A 529 -29.31 27.99 13.67
C PRO A 529 -30.61 28.57 14.25
N ALA A 530 -31.70 28.39 13.51
CA ALA A 530 -33.01 28.70 14.04
C ALA A 530 -33.38 27.74 15.19
N PRO A 531 -34.08 28.19 16.25
CA PRO A 531 -34.52 27.28 17.29
C PRO A 531 -35.39 26.16 16.75
N ALA A 532 -35.12 24.93 17.17
CA ALA A 532 -35.92 23.75 16.81
C ALA A 532 -37.23 23.74 17.57
N ALA A 533 -38.32 23.30 16.93
CA ALA A 533 -39.59 23.06 17.59
C ALA A 533 -39.56 21.76 18.41
N THR A 534 -38.87 21.73 19.53
CA THR A 534 -38.66 20.58 20.40
C THR A 534 -38.73 20.96 21.87
N SER A 535 -39.12 19.99 22.72
CA SER A 535 -39.00 20.10 24.19
C SER A 535 -37.63 19.65 24.70
N ALA A 536 -36.74 19.19 23.83
CA ALA A 536 -35.41 18.73 24.21
C ALA A 536 -34.56 19.91 24.71
N LYS A 537 -33.91 19.73 25.86
CA LYS A 537 -32.94 20.62 26.47
C LYS A 537 -31.74 19.79 26.95
N VAL A 538 -30.56 20.16 26.56
CA VAL A 538 -29.38 19.29 26.72
C VAL A 538 -28.38 19.93 27.70
N ALA A 539 -27.90 19.13 28.65
CA ALA A 539 -26.75 19.44 29.49
C ALA A 539 -25.55 18.62 29.07
N VAL A 540 -24.42 19.26 28.79
CA VAL A 540 -23.12 18.61 28.52
C VAL A 540 -22.20 18.87 29.71
N ILE A 541 -21.73 17.83 30.34
CA ILE A 541 -20.85 17.88 31.52
C ILE A 541 -19.41 17.63 31.06
N GLY A 542 -18.60 18.69 31.08
CA GLY A 542 -17.22 18.73 30.58
C GLY A 542 -17.08 19.41 29.22
N GLY A 543 -16.19 20.39 29.17
CA GLY A 543 -15.89 21.21 27.98
C GLY A 543 -14.65 20.78 27.22
N GLY A 544 -14.28 19.49 27.28
CA GLY A 544 -13.25 18.91 26.45
C GLY A 544 -13.71 18.68 24.99
N PRO A 545 -12.86 18.11 24.12
CA PRO A 545 -13.18 17.91 22.70
C PRO A 545 -14.53 17.20 22.46
N THR A 546 -14.82 16.13 23.21
CA THR A 546 -16.08 15.37 23.09
C THR A 546 -17.28 16.24 23.46
N GLY A 547 -17.20 16.97 24.58
CA GLY A 547 -18.29 17.85 25.03
C GLY A 547 -18.52 19.02 24.08
N MET A 548 -17.46 19.66 23.62
CA MET A 548 -17.53 20.73 22.61
C MET A 548 -18.20 20.26 21.33
N SER A 549 -17.87 19.02 20.89
CA SER A 549 -18.43 18.44 19.68
C SER A 549 -19.92 18.10 19.85
N ALA A 550 -20.31 17.51 20.97
CA ALA A 550 -21.71 17.22 21.29
C ALA A 550 -22.55 18.52 21.29
N ALA A 551 -22.05 19.53 21.97
CA ALA A 551 -22.71 20.83 22.02
C ALA A 551 -22.82 21.50 20.64
N TYR A 552 -21.78 21.37 19.80
CA TYR A 552 -21.80 21.86 18.41
C TYR A 552 -22.91 21.18 17.59
N PHE A 553 -23.00 19.86 17.59
CA PHE A 553 -23.96 19.14 16.77
C PHE A 553 -25.41 19.38 17.25
N VAL A 554 -25.62 19.33 18.56
CA VAL A 554 -26.95 19.62 19.16
C VAL A 554 -27.36 21.07 18.91
N GLY A 555 -26.45 22.02 19.15
CA GLY A 555 -26.71 23.45 18.91
C GLY A 555 -26.97 23.73 17.42
N ARG A 556 -26.22 23.09 16.50
CA ARG A 556 -26.44 23.22 15.06
C ARG A 556 -27.84 22.74 14.63
N ALA A 557 -28.41 21.79 15.34
CA ALA A 557 -29.82 21.39 15.16
C ALA A 557 -30.83 22.35 15.75
N GLY A 558 -30.41 23.45 16.34
CA GLY A 558 -31.28 24.45 16.97
C GLY A 558 -31.81 24.04 18.35
N ILE A 559 -31.27 23.00 18.97
CA ILE A 559 -31.68 22.50 20.27
C ILE A 559 -30.93 23.24 21.38
N PRO A 560 -31.58 23.76 22.43
CA PRO A 560 -30.91 24.41 23.53
C PRO A 560 -29.92 23.47 24.25
N VAL A 561 -28.66 23.91 24.34
CA VAL A 561 -27.58 23.13 24.94
C VAL A 561 -26.68 24.00 25.80
N THR A 562 -26.37 23.49 27.00
CA THR A 562 -25.50 24.16 27.97
C THR A 562 -24.32 23.25 28.31
N ILE A 563 -23.09 23.78 28.19
CA ILE A 563 -21.88 23.12 28.69
C ILE A 563 -21.62 23.59 30.13
N PHE A 564 -21.43 22.65 31.04
CA PHE A 564 -20.91 22.88 32.40
C PHE A 564 -19.43 22.47 32.44
N GLU A 565 -18.55 23.45 32.64
CA GLU A 565 -17.11 23.23 32.70
C GLU A 565 -16.55 23.74 34.02
N ARG A 566 -15.92 22.87 34.80
CA ARG A 566 -15.38 23.20 36.12
C ARG A 566 -14.17 24.13 36.10
N THR A 567 -13.48 24.20 34.97
CA THR A 567 -12.32 25.09 34.81
C THR A 567 -12.68 26.42 34.12
N GLY A 568 -11.73 27.35 34.10
CA GLY A 568 -11.91 28.68 33.49
C GLY A 568 -11.84 28.69 31.96
N SER A 569 -11.68 27.54 31.27
CA SER A 569 -11.56 27.49 29.83
C SER A 569 -12.00 26.15 29.23
N LEU A 570 -12.51 26.18 28.00
CA LEU A 570 -12.83 25.00 27.21
C LEU A 570 -11.58 24.40 26.59
N GLY A 571 -11.63 23.14 26.19
CA GLY A 571 -10.57 22.38 25.50
C GLY A 571 -10.05 21.17 26.29
N GLY A 572 -10.38 21.04 27.56
CA GLY A 572 -10.01 19.88 28.39
C GLY A 572 -8.51 19.56 28.39
N VAL A 573 -8.15 18.29 28.26
CA VAL A 573 -6.76 17.83 28.22
C VAL A 573 -5.95 18.50 27.10
N VAL A 574 -6.57 18.76 25.96
CA VAL A 574 -5.90 19.41 24.81
C VAL A 574 -5.37 20.80 25.17
N ARG A 575 -6.14 21.57 25.93
CA ARG A 575 -5.70 22.89 26.39
C ARG A 575 -4.83 22.83 27.65
N GLN A 576 -5.15 21.94 28.60
CA GLN A 576 -4.52 22.01 29.91
C GLN A 576 -3.24 21.17 30.02
N VAL A 577 -3.07 20.14 29.22
CA VAL A 577 -2.01 19.13 29.39
C VAL A 577 -1.11 19.05 28.15
N ILE A 578 -1.69 18.96 26.96
CA ILE A 578 -0.87 18.83 25.74
C ILE A 578 0.02 20.07 25.60
N PRO A 579 1.35 19.90 25.42
CA PRO A 579 2.29 21.01 25.37
C PRO A 579 1.99 22.04 24.28
N ALA A 580 2.32 23.31 24.55
CA ALA A 580 2.05 24.41 23.63
C ALA A 580 2.79 24.30 22.28
N PHE A 581 3.92 23.59 22.24
CA PHE A 581 4.63 23.31 20.99
C PHE A 581 3.90 22.29 20.09
N ARG A 582 2.92 21.55 20.63
CA ARG A 582 2.04 20.64 19.88
C ARG A 582 0.82 21.37 19.33
N ILE A 583 0.17 22.16 20.13
CA ILE A 583 -1.01 22.95 19.76
C ILE A 583 -1.11 24.23 20.57
N SER A 584 -1.33 25.36 19.90
CA SER A 584 -1.50 26.65 20.55
C SER A 584 -2.92 26.84 21.08
N ASP A 585 -3.07 27.63 22.16
CA ASP A 585 -4.38 28.01 22.67
C ASP A 585 -5.21 28.81 21.64
N ALA A 586 -4.55 29.62 20.80
CA ALA A 586 -5.22 30.37 19.74
C ALA A 586 -5.90 29.45 18.70
N ALA A 587 -5.32 28.30 18.41
CA ALA A 587 -5.93 27.29 17.52
C ALA A 587 -7.19 26.69 18.17
N ILE A 588 -7.11 26.38 19.47
CA ILE A 588 -8.27 25.86 20.23
C ILE A 588 -9.39 26.89 20.29
N ASP A 589 -9.06 28.18 20.49
CA ASP A 589 -10.04 29.28 20.57
C ASP A 589 -10.83 29.46 19.26
N LYS A 590 -10.25 29.17 18.11
CA LYS A 590 -10.97 29.18 16.84
C LYS A 590 -12.06 28.09 16.76
N ASP A 591 -11.76 26.89 17.24
CA ASP A 591 -12.75 25.80 17.33
C ASP A 591 -13.84 26.14 18.38
N VAL A 592 -13.47 26.73 19.51
CA VAL A 592 -14.42 27.22 20.52
C VAL A 592 -15.34 28.29 19.94
N ALA A 593 -14.79 29.22 19.16
CA ALA A 593 -15.59 30.28 18.53
C ALA A 593 -16.60 29.73 17.52
N LEU A 594 -16.18 28.70 16.72
CA LEU A 594 -17.08 28.03 15.81
C LEU A 594 -18.23 27.33 16.54
N MET A 595 -17.92 26.60 17.62
CA MET A 595 -18.92 25.93 18.46
C MET A 595 -19.92 26.95 19.05
N LYS A 596 -19.44 28.06 19.57
CA LYS A 596 -20.30 29.14 20.12
C LYS A 596 -21.25 29.76 19.10
N LYS A 597 -20.86 29.81 17.82
CA LYS A 597 -21.74 30.25 16.73
C LYS A 597 -23.02 29.40 16.58
N MET A 598 -23.02 28.18 17.10
CA MET A 598 -24.19 27.28 17.11
C MET A 598 -25.19 27.61 18.24
N GLY A 599 -25.02 28.72 18.98
CA GLY A 599 -25.93 29.09 20.07
C GLY A 599 -25.73 28.34 21.37
N VAL A 600 -24.55 27.73 21.56
CA VAL A 600 -24.22 26.96 22.76
C VAL A 600 -24.00 27.90 23.97
N GLU A 601 -24.72 27.66 25.07
CA GLU A 601 -24.46 28.27 26.35
C GLU A 601 -23.26 27.61 27.05
N VAL A 602 -22.34 28.40 27.63
CA VAL A 602 -21.16 27.89 28.32
C VAL A 602 -21.09 28.45 29.73
N LYS A 603 -21.02 27.59 30.73
CA LYS A 603 -20.83 27.92 32.15
C LYS A 603 -19.45 27.41 32.61
N LEU A 604 -18.51 28.35 32.63
CA LEU A 604 -17.14 28.11 33.13
C LEU A 604 -17.07 28.23 34.66
N ASN A 605 -16.00 27.66 35.23
CA ASN A 605 -15.80 27.63 36.70
C ASN A 605 -17.02 27.07 37.43
N THR A 606 -17.72 26.11 36.82
CA THR A 606 -19.00 25.62 37.32
C THR A 606 -18.98 24.10 37.40
N GLU A 607 -19.00 23.55 38.61
CA GLU A 607 -19.26 22.13 38.80
C GLU A 607 -20.68 21.80 38.34
N ALA A 608 -20.85 20.74 37.58
CA ALA A 608 -22.18 20.36 37.10
C ALA A 608 -23.07 19.91 38.28
N PRO A 609 -24.32 20.37 38.32
CA PRO A 609 -25.31 19.86 39.27
C PRO A 609 -25.50 18.34 39.06
N SER A 610 -26.02 17.63 40.08
CA SER A 610 -26.34 16.21 39.93
C SER A 610 -27.37 15.96 38.82
N VAL A 611 -27.43 14.73 38.34
CA VAL A 611 -28.42 14.31 37.31
C VAL A 611 -29.84 14.67 37.73
N SER A 612 -30.20 14.44 39.02
CA SER A 612 -31.53 14.76 39.54
C SER A 612 -31.79 16.28 39.53
N ALA A 613 -30.82 17.09 39.89
CA ALA A 613 -30.95 18.56 39.87
C ALA A 613 -31.04 19.07 38.44
N LEU A 614 -30.27 18.56 37.50
CA LEU A 614 -30.36 18.92 36.06
C LEU A 614 -31.72 18.57 35.46
N LYS A 615 -32.29 17.41 35.80
CA LYS A 615 -33.62 17.02 35.41
C LYS A 615 -34.69 17.97 35.99
N ALA A 616 -34.54 18.38 37.26
CA ALA A 616 -35.41 19.38 37.89
C ALA A 616 -35.29 20.77 37.23
N MET A 617 -34.16 21.10 36.62
CA MET A 617 -33.95 22.31 35.82
C MET A 617 -34.50 22.21 34.38
N GLY A 618 -35.14 21.07 34.04
CA GLY A 618 -35.77 20.83 32.75
C GLY A 618 -34.83 20.29 31.68
N TYR A 619 -33.62 19.84 32.01
CA TYR A 619 -32.78 19.14 31.07
C TYR A 619 -33.32 17.72 30.81
N THR A 620 -33.58 17.40 29.55
CA THR A 620 -34.14 16.11 29.14
C THR A 620 -33.06 15.11 28.80
N HIS A 621 -31.91 15.58 28.33
CA HIS A 621 -30.75 14.78 27.97
C HIS A 621 -29.47 15.32 28.62
N ILE A 622 -28.69 14.44 29.21
CA ILE A 622 -27.47 14.76 29.93
C ILE A 622 -26.33 13.93 29.36
N PHE A 623 -25.24 14.58 28.94
CA PHE A 623 -24.10 13.91 28.35
C PHE A 623 -22.82 14.14 29.19
N PHE A 624 -22.29 13.09 29.75
CA PHE A 624 -21.01 13.13 30.46
C PHE A 624 -19.84 12.98 29.49
N ALA A 625 -19.04 14.03 29.39
CA ALA A 625 -17.84 14.12 28.57
C ALA A 625 -16.64 14.60 29.40
N VAL A 626 -16.51 14.06 30.62
CA VAL A 626 -15.56 14.52 31.64
C VAL A 626 -14.12 14.04 31.45
N GLY A 627 -13.88 13.11 30.54
CA GLY A 627 -12.55 12.56 30.26
C GLY A 627 -12.04 11.58 31.32
N ALA A 628 -10.75 11.25 31.27
CA ALA A 628 -10.03 10.36 32.19
C ALA A 628 -8.87 11.14 32.81
N TRP A 629 -9.00 11.55 34.05
CA TRP A 629 -8.05 12.44 34.73
C TRP A 629 -7.30 11.79 35.91
N LYS A 630 -7.73 10.61 36.41
CA LYS A 630 -7.03 9.90 37.46
C LYS A 630 -5.73 9.31 36.90
N PRO A 631 -4.55 9.68 37.45
CA PRO A 631 -3.29 9.11 36.96
C PRO A 631 -3.21 7.62 37.28
N GLY A 632 -2.64 6.86 36.38
CA GLY A 632 -2.18 5.52 36.68
C GLY A 632 -1.07 5.57 37.76
N LYS A 633 -0.96 4.54 38.56
CA LYS A 633 -0.01 4.48 39.67
C LYS A 633 1.23 3.68 39.27
N LEU A 634 2.41 4.29 39.45
CA LEU A 634 3.69 3.60 39.42
C LEU A 634 4.17 3.45 40.88
N ASP A 635 4.06 2.25 41.40
CA ASP A 635 4.34 1.96 42.79
C ASP A 635 5.82 1.59 42.99
N ILE A 636 6.67 2.62 42.97
CA ILE A 636 8.09 2.50 43.30
C ILE A 636 8.50 3.57 44.31
N PRO A 637 9.48 3.31 45.22
CA PRO A 637 10.03 4.33 46.09
C PRO A 637 10.71 5.46 45.34
N GLY A 638 10.62 6.68 45.86
CA GLY A 638 11.35 7.84 45.34
C GLY A 638 10.47 9.03 44.93
N ASN A 639 11.06 9.98 44.21
CA ASN A 639 10.37 11.18 43.70
C ASN A 639 9.62 10.84 42.39
N VAL A 640 8.39 10.33 42.51
CA VAL A 640 7.52 9.89 41.43
C VAL A 640 6.35 10.87 41.27
N VAL A 641 6.17 11.45 40.09
CA VAL A 641 5.07 12.36 39.77
C VAL A 641 4.23 11.82 38.65
N GLY A 642 2.92 12.07 38.68
CA GLY A 642 2.00 11.67 37.62
C GLY A 642 2.13 12.62 36.42
N VAL A 643 2.18 12.07 35.20
CA VAL A 643 2.46 12.81 33.96
C VAL A 643 1.46 13.93 33.69
N ILE A 644 0.16 13.71 33.91
CA ILE A 644 -0.90 14.71 33.64
C ILE A 644 -0.73 15.94 34.52
N GLY A 645 -0.53 15.75 35.83
CA GLY A 645 -0.27 16.85 36.77
C GLY A 645 1.02 17.60 36.42
N TRP A 646 2.07 16.88 36.13
CA TRP A 646 3.39 17.44 35.80
C TRP A 646 3.35 18.26 34.51
N LEU A 647 2.76 17.76 33.42
CA LEU A 647 2.60 18.51 32.18
C LEU A 647 1.66 19.72 32.32
N LYS A 648 0.58 19.59 33.12
CA LYS A 648 -0.34 20.69 33.40
C LYS A 648 0.37 21.82 34.14
N ASP A 649 1.15 21.51 35.16
CA ASP A 649 1.91 22.49 35.94
C ASP A 649 2.98 23.16 35.09
N MET A 650 3.69 22.41 34.28
CA MET A 650 4.67 22.92 33.30
C MET A 650 4.02 23.88 32.30
N LYS A 651 2.87 23.51 31.72
CA LYS A 651 2.13 24.35 30.77
C LYS A 651 1.58 25.62 31.43
N ALA A 652 1.22 25.55 32.69
CA ALA A 652 0.80 26.69 33.50
C ALA A 652 1.95 27.60 33.94
N GLY A 653 3.20 27.29 33.54
CA GLY A 653 4.40 28.07 33.93
C GLY A 653 4.80 27.92 35.39
N LYS A 654 4.32 26.88 36.09
CA LYS A 654 4.76 26.57 37.44
C LYS A 654 6.15 25.96 37.45
N GLU A 655 6.85 26.15 38.54
CA GLU A 655 8.16 25.54 38.72
C GLU A 655 8.03 24.00 38.86
N VAL A 656 8.74 23.25 38.04
CA VAL A 656 8.83 21.79 38.10
C VAL A 656 10.29 21.34 38.18
N SER A 657 10.57 20.24 38.86
CA SER A 657 11.91 19.70 38.93
C SER A 657 12.34 19.13 37.59
N LEU A 658 13.38 19.71 36.97
CA LEU A 658 13.86 19.43 35.64
C LEU A 658 15.24 18.76 35.57
N GLY A 659 15.96 18.55 36.63
CA GLY A 659 17.31 17.96 36.62
C GLY A 659 17.47 16.83 35.58
N HIS A 660 17.74 15.62 35.99
CA HIS A 660 17.66 14.41 35.13
C HIS A 660 16.26 13.82 35.26
N VAL A 661 15.49 13.83 34.18
CA VAL A 661 14.10 13.37 34.15
C VAL A 661 14.03 11.98 33.50
N ALA A 662 13.44 11.03 34.20
CA ALA A 662 13.10 9.71 33.65
C ALA A 662 11.58 9.60 33.47
N VAL A 663 11.14 9.39 32.24
CA VAL A 663 9.71 9.19 31.93
C VAL A 663 9.44 7.72 31.73
N VAL A 664 8.58 7.15 32.56
CA VAL A 664 8.22 5.72 32.52
C VAL A 664 6.92 5.55 31.73
N GLY A 665 7.03 4.91 30.58
CA GLY A 665 5.89 4.64 29.71
C GLY A 665 6.28 4.58 28.22
N GLY A 666 5.35 4.26 27.36
CA GLY A 666 5.61 4.12 25.92
C GLY A 666 4.49 4.68 25.02
N GLY A 667 3.54 5.45 25.58
CA GLY A 667 2.43 6.08 24.84
C GLY A 667 2.76 7.50 24.38
N ASN A 668 1.85 8.14 23.64
CA ASN A 668 1.99 9.51 23.13
C ASN A 668 2.22 10.52 24.28
N THR A 669 1.55 10.35 25.42
CA THR A 669 1.76 11.18 26.60
C THR A 669 3.19 11.10 27.14
N ALA A 670 3.83 9.93 27.05
CA ALA A 670 5.24 9.76 27.44
C ALA A 670 6.17 10.49 26.46
N MET A 671 5.88 10.43 25.14
CA MET A 671 6.62 11.20 24.12
C MET A 671 6.50 12.71 24.38
N ASP A 672 5.30 13.21 24.65
CA ASP A 672 5.07 14.61 24.98
C ASP A 672 5.84 15.04 26.23
N ALA A 673 5.85 14.20 27.29
CA ALA A 673 6.54 14.50 28.52
C ALA A 673 8.07 14.55 28.37
N THR A 674 8.66 13.58 27.66
CA THR A 674 10.12 13.56 27.42
C THR A 674 10.59 14.77 26.59
N ARG A 675 9.82 15.10 25.54
CA ARG A 675 10.10 16.26 24.69
C ARG A 675 9.91 17.57 25.44
N ALA A 676 8.84 17.66 26.27
CA ALA A 676 8.58 18.84 27.10
C ALA A 676 9.73 19.05 28.11
N ALA A 677 10.24 17.99 28.74
CA ALA A 677 11.36 18.06 29.66
C ALA A 677 12.60 18.69 29.00
N LEU A 678 13.01 18.19 27.83
CA LEU A 678 14.17 18.72 27.11
C LEU A 678 13.98 20.18 26.71
N ARG A 679 12.80 20.52 26.16
CA ARG A 679 12.48 21.89 25.72
C ARG A 679 12.41 22.89 26.87
N ALA A 680 12.10 22.41 28.08
CA ALA A 680 12.13 23.23 29.30
C ALA A 680 13.50 23.33 29.97
N GLY A 681 14.54 22.66 29.41
CA GLY A 681 15.92 22.78 29.90
C GLY A 681 16.34 21.70 30.89
N ALA A 682 15.70 20.52 30.88
CA ALA A 682 16.20 19.38 31.66
C ALA A 682 17.64 19.02 31.23
N LYS A 683 18.46 18.58 32.21
CA LYS A 683 19.85 18.13 31.93
C LYS A 683 19.86 16.89 31.04
N SER A 684 18.92 16.00 31.25
CA SER A 684 18.62 14.86 30.36
C SER A 684 17.16 14.48 30.48
N SER A 685 16.61 13.88 29.41
CA SER A 685 15.31 13.24 29.43
C SER A 685 15.43 11.84 28.86
N THR A 686 15.15 10.84 29.71
CA THR A 686 15.27 9.43 29.36
C THR A 686 13.89 8.76 29.42
N LEU A 687 13.48 8.18 28.30
CA LEU A 687 12.28 7.33 28.25
C LEU A 687 12.66 5.93 28.71
N VAL A 688 12.01 5.44 29.74
CA VAL A 688 12.21 4.12 30.36
C VAL A 688 11.06 3.20 29.94
N TYR A 689 11.38 2.13 29.21
CA TYR A 689 10.35 1.24 28.68
C TYR A 689 10.72 -0.24 28.80
N ARG A 690 9.78 -1.03 29.31
CA ARG A 690 9.98 -2.48 29.58
C ARG A 690 9.98 -3.39 28.35
N ARG A 691 9.73 -2.85 27.14
CA ARG A 691 9.85 -3.51 25.84
C ARG A 691 10.77 -2.69 24.93
N THR A 692 10.77 -2.98 23.64
CA THR A 692 11.51 -2.18 22.64
C THR A 692 10.62 -1.12 21.97
N LYS A 693 11.24 -0.17 21.27
CA LYS A 693 10.57 0.87 20.45
C LYS A 693 9.52 0.27 19.53
N LYS A 694 9.80 -0.90 18.96
CA LYS A 694 8.88 -1.65 18.08
C LYS A 694 7.50 -1.89 18.74
N TYR A 695 7.45 -2.12 20.06
CA TYR A 695 6.24 -2.45 20.82
C TYR A 695 5.65 -1.26 21.59
N MET A 696 6.16 -0.05 21.43
CA MET A 696 5.58 1.13 22.07
C MET A 696 4.20 1.43 21.52
N PRO A 697 3.19 1.75 22.35
CA PRO A 697 1.87 2.16 21.87
C PRO A 697 1.85 3.55 21.24
N ALA A 698 2.90 4.37 21.43
CA ALA A 698 3.01 5.68 20.77
C ALA A 698 2.96 5.57 19.24
N ASP A 699 2.40 6.57 18.57
CA ASP A 699 2.41 6.66 17.11
C ASP A 699 3.85 6.74 16.56
N ALA A 700 4.08 6.21 15.36
CA ALA A 700 5.41 6.22 14.75
C ALA A 700 5.98 7.63 14.62
N GLU A 701 5.17 8.59 14.19
CA GLU A 701 5.54 10.01 14.08
C GLU A 701 5.99 10.60 15.43
N GLU A 702 5.28 10.31 16.52
CA GLU A 702 5.64 10.82 17.85
C GLU A 702 6.95 10.24 18.37
N LEU A 703 7.19 8.96 18.06
CA LEU A 703 8.46 8.30 18.36
C LEU A 703 9.62 8.94 17.56
N GLU A 704 9.43 9.14 16.26
CA GLU A 704 10.43 9.77 15.39
C GLU A 704 10.76 11.21 15.83
N LEU A 705 9.74 11.99 16.18
CA LEU A 705 9.92 13.35 16.71
C LEU A 705 10.65 13.36 18.06
N ALA A 706 10.40 12.37 18.94
CA ALA A 706 11.12 12.26 20.20
C ALA A 706 12.60 11.90 19.98
N ILE A 707 12.88 11.01 19.03
CA ILE A 707 14.25 10.68 18.62
C ILE A 707 14.96 11.93 18.05
N ALA A 708 14.29 12.68 17.18
CA ALA A 708 14.82 13.89 16.56
C ALA A 708 15.09 15.00 17.59
N ASP A 709 14.27 15.14 18.63
CA ASP A 709 14.47 16.08 19.74
C ASP A 709 15.61 15.65 20.70
N GLY A 710 16.22 14.47 20.51
CA GLY A 710 17.35 14.00 21.30
C GLY A 710 16.96 13.28 22.61
N VAL A 711 15.73 12.77 22.71
CA VAL A 711 15.30 11.95 23.83
C VAL A 711 16.14 10.66 23.92
N GLN A 712 16.64 10.34 25.11
CA GLN A 712 17.33 9.08 25.36
C GLN A 712 16.32 7.97 25.60
N PHE A 713 16.56 6.80 24.99
CA PHE A 713 15.69 5.64 25.15
C PHE A 713 16.41 4.52 25.88
N LEU A 714 15.89 4.14 27.03
CA LEU A 714 16.32 2.96 27.80
C LEU A 714 15.26 1.87 27.65
N GLU A 715 15.54 0.94 26.77
CA GLU A 715 14.65 -0.17 26.40
C GLU A 715 14.93 -1.42 27.24
N LEU A 716 13.94 -2.29 27.32
CA LEU A 716 14.03 -3.56 28.04
C LEU A 716 14.45 -3.37 29.48
N VAL A 717 13.86 -2.38 30.16
CA VAL A 717 14.07 -2.13 31.58
C VAL A 717 12.77 -1.79 32.30
N ALA A 718 12.64 -2.22 33.52
CA ALA A 718 11.53 -1.87 34.42
C ALA A 718 12.06 -1.09 35.62
N PRO A 719 11.48 0.06 35.99
CA PRO A 719 11.92 0.84 37.14
C PRO A 719 11.61 0.11 38.45
N VAL A 720 12.55 0.17 39.40
CA VAL A 720 12.45 -0.49 40.74
C VAL A 720 12.38 0.55 41.84
N GLU A 721 13.30 1.47 41.91
CA GLU A 721 13.34 2.57 42.87
C GLU A 721 14.11 3.79 42.33
N GLN A 722 13.74 4.98 42.79
CA GLN A 722 14.54 6.20 42.58
C GLN A 722 15.15 6.61 43.91
N LYS A 723 16.47 6.67 43.98
CA LYS A 723 17.23 6.95 45.21
C LYS A 723 18.57 7.61 44.87
N ASP A 724 19.01 8.53 45.73
CA ASP A 724 20.33 9.19 45.64
C ASP A 724 20.64 9.81 44.24
N GLY A 725 19.65 10.43 43.60
CA GLY A 725 19.79 11.03 42.27
C GLY A 725 19.89 10.02 41.15
N LYS A 726 19.48 8.77 41.37
CA LYS A 726 19.50 7.70 40.37
C LYS A 726 18.16 6.97 40.31
N LEU A 727 17.80 6.45 39.13
CA LEU A 727 16.75 5.47 38.97
C LEU A 727 17.39 4.10 38.76
N VAL A 728 17.08 3.17 39.65
CA VAL A 728 17.45 1.77 39.54
C VAL A 728 16.39 1.06 38.73
N CYS A 729 16.80 0.37 37.69
CA CYS A 729 15.93 -0.40 36.80
C CYS A 729 16.41 -1.84 36.72
N GLU A 730 15.47 -2.77 36.58
CA GLU A 730 15.73 -4.17 36.30
C GLU A 730 15.74 -4.40 34.79
N LYS A 731 16.76 -5.08 34.27
CA LYS A 731 16.81 -5.46 32.86
C LYS A 731 15.77 -6.53 32.53
N MET A 732 15.14 -6.38 31.39
CA MET A 732 14.11 -7.29 30.91
C MET A 732 14.56 -7.96 29.60
N LYS A 733 13.96 -9.11 29.30
CA LYS A 733 14.00 -9.72 27.95
C LYS A 733 12.59 -9.96 27.46
N LEU A 734 12.43 -10.04 26.14
CA LEU A 734 11.14 -10.39 25.56
C LEU A 734 10.93 -11.90 25.63
N GLY A 735 9.85 -12.33 26.28
CA GLY A 735 9.37 -13.72 26.26
C GLY A 735 8.76 -14.10 24.91
N ASP A 736 8.16 -15.27 24.84
CA ASP A 736 7.48 -15.74 23.62
C ASP A 736 6.25 -14.87 23.26
N PRO A 737 5.88 -14.78 21.98
CA PRO A 737 4.70 -14.04 21.56
C PRO A 737 3.41 -14.73 22.08
N ASP A 738 2.44 -13.92 22.52
CA ASP A 738 1.09 -14.39 22.82
C ASP A 738 0.27 -14.59 21.51
N GLU A 739 -0.96 -15.10 21.60
CA GLU A 739 -1.88 -15.32 20.45
C GLU A 739 -2.11 -14.07 19.58
N LYS A 740 -1.80 -12.89 20.10
CA LYS A 740 -1.88 -11.60 19.39
C LYS A 740 -0.49 -11.11 18.95
N GLY A 741 0.54 -11.95 19.00
CA GLY A 741 1.91 -11.62 18.63
C GLY A 741 2.63 -10.68 19.61
N ARG A 742 2.07 -10.40 20.81
CA ARG A 742 2.68 -9.53 21.80
C ARG A 742 3.61 -10.32 22.72
N ARG A 743 4.85 -9.84 22.86
CA ARG A 743 5.85 -10.46 23.72
C ARG A 743 5.85 -9.82 25.11
N LYS A 744 5.67 -10.63 26.13
CA LYS A 744 5.72 -10.16 27.53
C LYS A 744 7.15 -9.88 27.95
N PRO A 745 7.44 -8.77 28.67
CA PRO A 745 8.74 -8.56 29.27
C PRO A 745 8.93 -9.54 30.43
N VAL A 746 10.10 -10.18 30.50
CA VAL A 746 10.49 -11.14 31.51
C VAL A 746 11.76 -10.62 32.18
N SER A 747 11.82 -10.67 33.53
CA SER A 747 12.98 -10.26 34.33
C SER A 747 14.22 -11.10 33.97
N THR A 748 15.38 -10.43 33.97
CA THR A 748 16.70 -11.10 33.87
C THR A 748 17.41 -11.17 35.21
N GLY A 749 16.95 -10.43 36.23
CA GLY A 749 17.60 -10.27 37.52
C GLY A 749 18.79 -9.31 37.52
N GLU A 750 19.16 -8.75 36.37
CA GLU A 750 20.24 -7.77 36.29
C GLU A 750 19.71 -6.36 36.50
N MET A 751 20.50 -5.53 37.22
CA MET A 751 20.15 -4.16 37.52
C MET A 751 20.98 -3.18 36.68
N VAL A 752 20.37 -2.02 36.35
CA VAL A 752 21.03 -0.89 35.70
C VAL A 752 20.60 0.41 36.38
N GLU A 753 21.50 1.34 36.52
CA GLU A 753 21.25 2.65 37.11
C GLU A 753 21.41 3.76 36.08
N ILE A 754 20.54 4.74 36.14
CA ILE A 754 20.64 5.97 35.32
C ILE A 754 20.50 7.19 36.22
N PRO A 755 21.11 8.35 35.86
CA PRO A 755 20.88 9.60 36.59
C PRO A 755 19.39 9.98 36.53
N CYS A 756 18.81 10.29 37.69
CA CYS A 756 17.39 10.64 37.77
C CYS A 756 17.05 11.42 39.03
N ASP A 757 16.64 12.66 38.85
CA ASP A 757 16.15 13.52 39.94
C ASP A 757 14.62 13.38 40.08
N THR A 758 13.91 13.14 38.99
CA THR A 758 12.45 13.02 38.97
C THR A 758 12.02 11.91 38.04
N VAL A 759 11.15 11.04 38.51
CA VAL A 759 10.44 10.03 37.74
C VAL A 759 9.05 10.54 37.34
N VAL A 760 8.77 10.63 36.05
CA VAL A 760 7.44 10.99 35.52
C VAL A 760 6.71 9.71 35.09
N ALA A 761 5.66 9.35 35.82
CA ALA A 761 4.86 8.16 35.52
C ALA A 761 3.82 8.41 34.43
N ALA A 762 4.07 7.89 33.23
CA ALA A 762 3.18 7.92 32.06
C ALA A 762 2.60 6.53 31.78
N VAL A 763 2.04 5.91 32.82
CA VAL A 763 1.57 4.50 32.83
C VAL A 763 0.06 4.35 32.60
N GLY A 764 -0.55 5.35 32.05
CA GLY A 764 -1.97 5.43 31.69
C GLY A 764 -2.79 6.27 32.67
N GLU A 765 -3.98 6.64 32.25
CA GLU A 765 -4.97 7.42 32.97
C GLU A 765 -6.22 6.56 33.21
N LYS A 766 -6.98 6.88 34.23
CA LYS A 766 -8.22 6.18 34.62
C LYS A 766 -9.39 7.17 34.73
N VAL A 767 -10.56 6.63 34.54
CA VAL A 767 -11.83 7.34 34.74
C VAL A 767 -12.15 7.46 36.24
N ASP A 768 -12.78 8.55 36.64
CA ASP A 768 -13.27 8.74 38.01
C ASP A 768 -14.64 8.08 38.18
N SER A 769 -14.68 6.86 38.66
CA SER A 769 -15.89 6.06 38.83
C SER A 769 -16.86 6.66 39.88
N ASP A 770 -16.34 7.39 40.89
CA ASP A 770 -17.16 7.92 41.97
C ASP A 770 -18.16 8.97 41.50
N LEU A 771 -17.79 9.74 40.45
CA LEU A 771 -18.69 10.71 39.81
C LEU A 771 -19.94 10.02 39.23
N PHE A 772 -19.77 8.87 38.64
CA PHE A 772 -20.85 8.13 37.96
C PHE A 772 -21.73 7.40 38.96
N THR A 773 -21.15 6.67 39.89
CA THR A 773 -21.90 5.97 40.94
C THR A 773 -22.69 6.95 41.82
N GLY A 774 -22.11 8.13 42.14
CA GLY A 774 -22.78 9.21 42.86
C GLY A 774 -24.00 9.79 42.15
N ASN A 775 -24.10 9.60 40.80
CA ASN A 775 -25.25 9.97 39.98
C ASN A 775 -26.17 8.76 39.61
N GLY A 776 -26.00 7.61 40.26
CA GLY A 776 -26.80 6.42 40.01
C GLY A 776 -26.48 5.69 38.69
N ILE A 777 -25.33 6.02 38.07
CA ILE A 777 -24.87 5.37 36.82
C ILE A 777 -24.09 4.10 37.20
N GLU A 778 -24.45 3.00 36.58
CA GLU A 778 -23.76 1.71 36.75
C GLU A 778 -22.35 1.75 36.21
N VAL A 779 -21.41 1.23 36.99
CA VAL A 779 -19.98 1.08 36.66
C VAL A 779 -19.57 -0.35 36.97
N ASP A 780 -18.96 -1.03 36.01
CA ASP A 780 -18.41 -2.38 36.21
C ASP A 780 -16.87 -2.33 36.37
N ALA A 781 -16.22 -3.50 36.45
CA ALA A 781 -14.77 -3.63 36.61
C ALA A 781 -13.96 -3.04 35.42
N LYS A 782 -14.59 -2.82 34.28
CA LYS A 782 -13.96 -2.26 33.06
C LYS A 782 -14.28 -0.76 32.89
N GLY A 783 -15.21 -0.22 33.65
CA GLY A 783 -15.69 1.17 33.53
C GLY A 783 -17.18 1.26 33.31
N ILE A 784 -17.62 2.19 32.47
CA ILE A 784 -19.03 2.35 32.14
C ILE A 784 -19.41 1.38 31.01
N PRO A 785 -20.39 0.48 31.24
CA PRO A 785 -20.62 -0.63 30.32
C PRO A 785 -21.28 -0.20 28.99
N ASN A 786 -22.08 0.89 29.02
CA ASN A 786 -22.85 1.30 27.87
C ASN A 786 -22.82 2.81 27.63
N PHE A 787 -22.83 3.22 26.40
CA PHE A 787 -22.93 4.60 25.96
C PHE A 787 -24.22 5.28 26.48
N LYS A 788 -25.39 4.65 26.26
CA LYS A 788 -26.63 4.98 26.94
C LYS A 788 -26.63 4.27 28.29
N THR A 789 -26.65 5.03 29.37
CA THR A 789 -26.58 4.50 30.73
C THR A 789 -27.89 3.84 31.18
N ASN A 790 -27.87 3.24 32.37
CA ASN A 790 -29.08 2.73 33.05
C ASN A 790 -30.04 3.86 33.47
N VAL A 791 -29.57 5.12 33.49
CA VAL A 791 -30.40 6.29 33.87
C VAL A 791 -30.99 6.91 32.61
N ASP A 792 -32.31 6.96 32.52
CA ASP A 792 -32.99 7.48 31.34
C ASP A 792 -32.58 8.92 30.99
N GLY A 793 -32.30 9.15 29.68
CA GLY A 793 -31.85 10.44 29.17
C GLY A 793 -30.37 10.74 29.49
N VAL A 794 -29.61 9.84 30.08
CA VAL A 794 -28.23 10.06 30.48
C VAL A 794 -27.28 9.20 29.64
N TYR A 795 -26.24 9.84 29.11
CA TYR A 795 -25.22 9.26 28.20
C TYR A 795 -23.81 9.59 28.69
N VAL A 796 -22.87 8.76 28.35
CA VAL A 796 -21.44 8.96 28.63
C VAL A 796 -20.63 8.69 27.35
N GLY A 797 -19.64 9.53 27.05
CA GLY A 797 -18.80 9.35 25.88
C GLY A 797 -17.37 9.90 26.03
N GLY A 798 -16.55 9.71 25.00
CA GLY A 798 -15.13 10.03 25.01
C GLY A 798 -14.35 9.20 26.02
N ASP A 799 -13.24 9.76 26.51
CA ASP A 799 -12.35 9.05 27.47
C ASP A 799 -13.06 8.66 28.78
N ALA A 800 -14.16 9.35 29.11
CA ALA A 800 -14.98 8.99 30.27
C ALA A 800 -15.60 7.59 30.18
N MET A 801 -15.83 7.11 28.97
CA MET A 801 -16.38 5.79 28.69
C MET A 801 -15.29 4.78 28.27
N ARG A 802 -14.42 5.19 27.35
CA ARG A 802 -13.46 4.29 26.69
C ARG A 802 -12.13 4.13 27.44
N GLY A 803 -11.85 5.01 28.41
CA GLY A 803 -10.48 5.30 28.84
C GLY A 803 -9.78 6.21 27.82
N PRO A 804 -8.49 6.53 28.00
CA PRO A 804 -7.74 7.40 27.12
C PRO A 804 -7.79 6.95 25.66
N ALA A 805 -8.34 7.79 24.78
CA ALA A 805 -8.56 7.54 23.36
C ALA A 805 -8.21 8.78 22.52
N THR A 806 -8.62 8.81 21.26
CA THR A 806 -8.33 9.92 20.36
C THR A 806 -9.44 10.97 20.34
N VAL A 807 -9.06 12.22 20.01
CA VAL A 807 -10.04 13.32 19.85
C VAL A 807 -11.14 12.96 18.83
N VAL A 808 -10.76 12.31 17.72
CA VAL A 808 -11.70 11.97 16.65
C VAL A 808 -12.70 10.87 17.07
N GLU A 809 -12.32 9.96 17.95
CA GLU A 809 -13.25 8.99 18.54
C GLU A 809 -14.23 9.68 19.51
N GLY A 810 -13.74 10.66 20.27
CA GLY A 810 -14.62 11.51 21.08
C GLY A 810 -15.63 12.31 20.25
N ILE A 811 -15.26 12.77 19.03
CA ILE A 811 -16.18 13.39 18.09
C ILE A 811 -17.21 12.36 17.57
N ALA A 812 -16.82 11.12 17.32
CA ALA A 812 -17.76 10.06 16.92
C ALA A 812 -18.81 9.78 18.00
N ASP A 813 -18.40 9.71 19.26
CA ASP A 813 -19.33 9.58 20.39
C ASP A 813 -20.30 10.78 20.49
N ALA A 814 -19.79 11.98 20.24
CA ALA A 814 -20.59 13.19 20.22
C ALA A 814 -21.64 13.18 19.07
N GLN A 815 -21.29 12.66 17.91
CA GLN A 815 -22.24 12.45 16.80
C GLN A 815 -23.32 11.43 17.18
N TYR A 816 -22.91 10.32 17.79
CA TYR A 816 -23.86 9.29 18.25
C TYR A 816 -24.85 9.87 19.28
N PHE A 817 -24.36 10.65 20.25
CA PHE A 817 -25.20 11.34 21.22
C PHE A 817 -26.18 12.32 20.55
N ALA A 818 -25.67 13.17 19.65
CA ALA A 818 -26.50 14.13 18.94
C ALA A 818 -27.62 13.45 18.14
N ASN A 819 -27.31 12.33 17.45
CA ASN A 819 -28.32 11.54 16.75
C ASN A 819 -29.39 11.00 17.68
N ALA A 820 -29.01 10.51 18.88
CA ALA A 820 -29.97 10.05 19.87
C ALA A 820 -30.90 11.17 20.38
N VAL A 821 -30.40 12.40 20.49
CA VAL A 821 -31.19 13.57 20.92
C VAL A 821 -32.14 14.06 19.83
N ILE A 822 -31.67 14.06 18.57
CA ILE A 822 -32.43 14.57 17.41
C ILE A 822 -33.55 13.59 16.99
N GLY A 823 -33.47 12.30 17.40
CA GLY A 823 -34.54 11.31 17.22
C GLY A 823 -34.66 10.71 15.82
N GLU A 824 -33.84 11.12 14.88
CA GLU A 824 -33.67 10.51 13.57
C GLU A 824 -32.20 10.21 13.35
N ALA A 825 -31.88 9.20 12.54
CA ALA A 825 -30.55 9.07 11.98
C ALA A 825 -30.26 10.32 11.13
N HIS A 826 -29.97 11.40 11.79
CA HIS A 826 -29.50 12.61 11.15
C HIS A 826 -28.19 12.25 10.47
N GLN A 827 -28.31 11.91 9.20
CA GLN A 827 -27.13 11.73 8.38
C GLN A 827 -26.40 13.08 8.39
N PHE A 828 -25.38 13.20 9.25
CA PHE A 828 -24.38 14.27 9.16
C PHE A 828 -23.60 14.17 7.84
N SER A 829 -24.01 13.32 6.95
CA SER A 829 -23.49 13.13 5.62
C SER A 829 -24.63 13.21 4.59
N ILE A 830 -24.85 14.37 4.07
CA ILE A 830 -25.18 14.44 2.66
C ILE A 830 -23.91 13.90 1.96
N PRO A 831 -23.97 12.82 1.15
CA PRO A 831 -22.82 12.39 0.38
C PRO A 831 -22.35 13.60 -0.43
N ALA A 832 -21.13 14.06 -0.14
CA ALA A 832 -20.57 15.14 -0.93
C ALA A 832 -20.49 14.66 -2.37
N LYS A 833 -21.00 15.41 -3.31
CA LYS A 833 -20.78 15.13 -4.74
C LYS A 833 -19.28 15.10 -4.96
N ALA A 834 -18.81 14.12 -5.72
CA ALA A 834 -17.41 14.03 -6.11
C ALA A 834 -16.97 15.36 -6.74
N VAL A 835 -15.90 15.95 -6.22
CA VAL A 835 -15.36 17.24 -6.70
C VAL A 835 -14.40 17.02 -7.86
N ALA A 836 -13.73 15.86 -7.91
CA ALA A 836 -12.84 15.46 -9.00
C ALA A 836 -13.63 14.75 -10.12
N THR A 837 -13.17 14.91 -11.34
CA THR A 837 -13.64 14.12 -12.49
C THR A 837 -12.89 12.77 -12.56
N ARG A 838 -13.42 11.83 -13.37
CA ARG A 838 -12.75 10.55 -13.65
C ARG A 838 -11.38 10.76 -14.29
N ASP A 839 -11.27 11.66 -15.28
CA ASP A 839 -10.02 11.92 -15.99
C ASP A 839 -8.96 12.52 -15.07
N GLU A 840 -9.33 13.45 -14.17
CA GLU A 840 -8.43 13.98 -13.14
C GLU A 840 -7.92 12.89 -12.19
N ALA A 841 -8.76 11.90 -11.85
CA ALA A 841 -8.38 10.79 -10.99
C ALA A 841 -7.45 9.80 -11.73
N ILE A 842 -7.77 9.44 -12.97
CA ILE A 842 -6.96 8.55 -13.80
C ILE A 842 -5.58 9.15 -14.10
N ALA A 843 -5.49 10.45 -14.37
CA ALA A 843 -4.24 11.13 -14.64
C ALA A 843 -3.19 11.02 -13.50
N LYS A 844 -3.63 10.75 -12.27
CA LYS A 844 -2.76 10.60 -11.08
C LYS A 844 -2.31 9.15 -10.84
N LYS A 845 -2.92 8.18 -11.52
CA LYS A 845 -2.60 6.76 -11.33
C LYS A 845 -1.22 6.40 -11.86
N GLY A 846 -0.53 5.54 -11.16
CA GLY A 846 0.82 5.08 -11.52
C GLY A 846 1.94 6.11 -11.31
N ILE A 847 1.62 7.32 -10.84
CA ILE A 847 2.62 8.37 -10.61
C ILE A 847 3.06 8.36 -9.14
N LEU A 848 4.36 8.10 -8.94
CA LEU A 848 5.02 8.21 -7.65
C LEU A 848 5.49 9.65 -7.44
N CYS A 849 5.23 10.21 -6.25
CA CYS A 849 5.59 11.57 -5.89
C CYS A 849 5.73 11.68 -4.37
N GLU A 850 6.94 11.77 -3.85
CA GLU A 850 7.19 11.83 -2.40
C GLU A 850 6.70 13.13 -1.76
N SER A 851 6.74 14.23 -2.51
CA SER A 851 6.29 15.54 -2.04
C SER A 851 5.65 16.35 -3.17
N ALA A 852 4.65 17.12 -2.83
CA ALA A 852 4.01 18.05 -3.75
C ALA A 852 3.74 19.38 -3.04
N LYS A 853 3.75 20.49 -3.80
CA LYS A 853 3.33 21.81 -3.27
C LYS A 853 1.91 21.80 -2.73
N CYS A 854 1.08 20.90 -3.25
CA CYS A 854 -0.29 20.69 -2.82
C CYS A 854 -0.56 19.18 -2.76
N GLU A 855 -0.95 18.68 -1.60
CA GLU A 855 -1.28 17.26 -1.37
C GLU A 855 -2.46 16.77 -2.24
N GLY A 856 -3.33 17.66 -2.70
CA GLY A 856 -4.39 17.34 -3.65
C GLY A 856 -3.88 16.80 -4.98
N ASN A 857 -2.65 17.15 -5.38
CA ASN A 857 -2.02 16.59 -6.58
C ASN A 857 -1.59 15.12 -6.39
N ARG A 858 -1.38 14.69 -5.15
CA ARG A 858 -1.05 13.32 -4.80
C ARG A 858 -2.28 12.45 -4.50
N CYS A 859 -3.39 13.05 -4.11
CA CYS A 859 -4.63 12.32 -3.78
C CYS A 859 -5.19 11.61 -5.01
N LEU A 860 -5.34 10.26 -4.92
CA LEU A 860 -5.83 9.40 -6.02
C LEU A 860 -7.34 9.48 -6.23
N THR A 861 -8.09 10.19 -5.36
CA THR A 861 -9.56 10.31 -5.44
C THR A 861 -10.26 8.95 -5.59
N CYS A 862 -9.93 8.02 -4.67
CA CYS A 862 -10.34 6.60 -4.74
C CYS A 862 -11.86 6.39 -4.74
N ASN A 863 -12.66 7.37 -4.30
CA ASN A 863 -14.12 7.34 -4.38
C ASN A 863 -14.67 7.63 -5.79
N VAL A 864 -13.85 8.17 -6.67
CA VAL A 864 -14.19 8.39 -8.08
C VAL A 864 -13.70 7.22 -8.92
N VAL A 865 -12.45 6.80 -8.71
CA VAL A 865 -11.82 5.68 -9.41
C VAL A 865 -11.00 4.86 -8.43
N CYS A 866 -11.53 3.69 -8.02
CA CYS A 866 -10.79 2.70 -7.25
C CYS A 866 -10.68 1.41 -8.05
N GLN A 867 -9.81 1.31 -9.00
CA GLN A 867 -9.59 0.08 -9.79
C GLN A 867 -8.28 -0.62 -9.41
N VAL A 868 -7.93 -0.59 -8.12
CA VAL A 868 -6.67 -1.16 -7.61
C VAL A 868 -6.54 -2.64 -7.99
N CYS A 869 -7.62 -3.44 -7.85
CA CYS A 869 -7.60 -4.86 -8.21
C CYS A 869 -7.39 -5.10 -9.72
N ALA A 870 -7.82 -4.18 -10.58
CA ALA A 870 -7.52 -4.21 -12.01
C ALA A 870 -6.07 -3.77 -12.29
N ASP A 871 -5.60 -2.71 -11.60
CA ASP A 871 -4.24 -2.20 -11.78
C ASP A 871 -3.17 -3.26 -11.46
N VAL A 872 -3.33 -3.97 -10.33
CA VAL A 872 -2.33 -4.92 -9.81
C VAL A 872 -2.46 -6.34 -10.36
N CYS A 873 -3.50 -6.62 -11.15
CA CYS A 873 -3.67 -7.93 -11.74
C CYS A 873 -2.66 -8.15 -12.87
N PRO A 874 -1.67 -9.04 -12.73
CA PRO A 874 -0.73 -9.29 -13.80
C PRO A 874 -1.46 -9.75 -15.08
N ASN A 875 -2.42 -10.63 -14.95
CA ASN A 875 -3.13 -11.25 -16.07
C ASN A 875 -4.28 -10.42 -16.64
N ARG A 876 -4.54 -9.22 -16.09
CA ARG A 876 -5.64 -8.32 -16.49
C ARG A 876 -7.04 -8.95 -16.32
N ALA A 877 -7.16 -9.95 -15.45
CA ALA A 877 -8.43 -10.67 -15.19
C ALA A 877 -9.52 -9.83 -14.50
N ASN A 878 -9.17 -8.70 -13.88
CA ASN A 878 -10.15 -7.76 -13.34
C ASN A 878 -10.30 -6.59 -14.31
N VAL A 879 -11.48 -6.43 -14.87
CA VAL A 879 -11.78 -5.45 -15.94
C VAL A 879 -12.77 -4.41 -15.41
N VAL A 880 -12.52 -3.15 -15.75
CA VAL A 880 -13.43 -2.04 -15.44
C VAL A 880 -14.49 -1.94 -16.50
N ILE A 881 -15.75 -2.05 -16.10
CA ILE A 881 -16.93 -1.95 -16.98
C ILE A 881 -17.62 -0.62 -16.73
N GLU A 882 -17.76 0.19 -17.77
CA GLU A 882 -18.52 1.43 -17.74
C GLU A 882 -20.01 1.15 -18.04
N LEU A 883 -20.89 1.51 -17.10
CA LEU A 883 -22.33 1.37 -17.23
C LEU A 883 -22.95 2.52 -18.04
N PRO A 884 -24.17 2.35 -18.57
CA PRO A 884 -24.84 3.40 -19.35
C PRO A 884 -25.07 4.72 -18.63
N ASP A 885 -25.12 4.69 -17.29
CA ASP A 885 -25.29 5.87 -16.43
C ASP A 885 -23.95 6.55 -16.05
N GLY A 886 -22.83 6.09 -16.60
CA GLY A 886 -21.48 6.59 -16.33
C GLY A 886 -20.85 6.05 -15.05
N ARG A 887 -21.53 5.20 -14.27
CA ARG A 887 -20.90 4.46 -13.18
C ARG A 887 -19.96 3.39 -13.72
N HIS A 888 -19.02 2.96 -12.89
CA HIS A 888 -18.08 1.89 -13.22
C HIS A 888 -18.23 0.74 -12.24
N GLN A 889 -18.05 -0.49 -12.73
CA GLN A 889 -18.04 -1.69 -11.93
C GLN A 889 -16.84 -2.56 -12.29
N ILE A 890 -16.43 -3.43 -11.38
CA ILE A 890 -15.36 -4.39 -11.63
C ILE A 890 -15.98 -5.73 -12.01
N LEU A 891 -15.60 -6.24 -13.18
CA LEU A 891 -15.87 -7.60 -13.63
C LEU A 891 -14.60 -8.44 -13.42
N HIS A 892 -14.75 -9.60 -12.82
CA HIS A 892 -13.72 -10.62 -12.82
C HIS A 892 -13.92 -11.57 -14.00
N VAL A 893 -12.86 -11.90 -14.75
CA VAL A 893 -12.89 -12.83 -15.89
C VAL A 893 -12.14 -14.10 -15.51
N ASP A 894 -12.88 -15.15 -15.19
CA ASP A 894 -12.36 -16.40 -14.62
C ASP A 894 -11.22 -17.03 -15.44
N ARG A 895 -11.41 -17.18 -16.76
CA ARG A 895 -10.42 -17.82 -17.66
C ARG A 895 -9.03 -17.18 -17.66
N MET A 896 -8.91 -15.92 -17.25
CA MET A 896 -7.65 -15.17 -17.25
C MET A 896 -6.94 -15.23 -15.89
N CYS A 897 -7.61 -15.72 -14.88
CA CYS A 897 -7.13 -15.72 -13.49
C CYS A 897 -6.39 -17.01 -13.17
N ASN A 898 -5.22 -16.91 -12.52
CA ASN A 898 -4.51 -18.02 -11.90
C ASN A 898 -4.54 -17.99 -10.37
N GLU A 899 -5.46 -17.22 -9.79
CA GLU A 899 -5.65 -17.09 -8.33
C GLU A 899 -4.37 -16.72 -7.54
N CYS A 900 -3.48 -15.99 -8.14
CA CYS A 900 -2.22 -15.59 -7.49
C CYS A 900 -2.41 -14.80 -6.17
N GLY A 901 -3.60 -14.24 -5.93
CA GLY A 901 -3.95 -13.51 -4.71
C GLY A 901 -3.53 -12.03 -4.70
N ASN A 902 -2.79 -11.53 -5.68
CA ASN A 902 -2.25 -10.17 -5.65
C ASN A 902 -3.32 -9.08 -5.53
N CYS A 903 -4.45 -9.23 -6.20
CA CYS A 903 -5.58 -8.29 -6.10
C CYS A 903 -6.19 -8.25 -4.70
N ALA A 904 -6.16 -9.38 -3.97
CA ALA A 904 -6.63 -9.45 -2.59
C ALA A 904 -5.73 -8.63 -1.65
N ILE A 905 -4.41 -8.61 -1.87
CA ILE A 905 -3.47 -7.87 -1.04
C ILE A 905 -3.80 -6.38 -1.01
N PHE A 906 -4.07 -5.80 -2.17
CA PHE A 906 -4.25 -4.36 -2.33
C PHE A 906 -5.71 -3.88 -2.28
N CYS A 907 -6.68 -4.78 -2.26
CA CYS A 907 -8.08 -4.40 -2.07
C CYS A 907 -8.23 -3.64 -0.74
N PRO A 908 -8.84 -2.45 -0.73
CA PRO A 908 -9.07 -1.71 0.52
C PRO A 908 -10.02 -2.42 1.48
N TYR A 909 -10.83 -3.34 0.99
CA TYR A 909 -11.69 -4.20 1.81
C TYR A 909 -10.97 -5.46 2.28
N ASP A 910 -11.49 -6.12 3.31
CA ASP A 910 -11.02 -7.44 3.75
C ASP A 910 -11.61 -8.54 2.86
N SER A 911 -11.17 -8.57 1.63
CA SER A 911 -11.76 -9.35 0.55
C SER A 911 -10.74 -9.78 -0.49
N ALA A 912 -11.11 -10.80 -1.25
CA ALA A 912 -10.37 -11.32 -2.40
C ALA A 912 -11.18 -11.04 -3.68
N PRO A 913 -10.89 -9.96 -4.44
CA PRO A 913 -11.66 -9.59 -5.63
C PRO A 913 -11.82 -10.71 -6.65
N TYR A 914 -10.84 -11.61 -6.80
CA TYR A 914 -10.92 -12.75 -7.69
C TYR A 914 -11.99 -13.79 -7.27
N GLN A 915 -12.50 -13.72 -6.01
CA GLN A 915 -13.59 -14.56 -5.50
C GLN A 915 -14.85 -13.75 -5.20
N ASP A 916 -14.69 -12.50 -4.74
CA ASP A 916 -15.79 -11.73 -4.16
C ASP A 916 -16.44 -10.75 -5.17
N LYS A 917 -15.82 -10.52 -6.36
CA LYS A 917 -16.42 -9.68 -7.40
C LYS A 917 -17.23 -10.50 -8.39
N PHE A 918 -18.20 -9.85 -9.07
CA PHE A 918 -19.04 -10.50 -10.05
C PHE A 918 -18.19 -11.07 -11.18
N THR A 919 -18.34 -12.36 -11.48
CA THR A 919 -17.44 -13.13 -12.34
C THR A 919 -18.10 -13.49 -13.66
N LEU A 920 -17.38 -13.33 -14.76
CA LEU A 920 -17.71 -13.87 -16.08
C LEU A 920 -17.06 -15.25 -16.22
N PHE A 921 -17.87 -16.27 -16.39
CA PHE A 921 -17.45 -17.63 -16.70
C PHE A 921 -17.58 -17.91 -18.19
N MET A 922 -16.63 -18.67 -18.74
CA MET A 922 -16.61 -19.01 -20.17
C MET A 922 -17.07 -20.44 -20.44
N THR A 923 -16.97 -21.31 -19.45
CA THR A 923 -17.34 -22.72 -19.57
C THR A 923 -18.28 -23.15 -18.44
N ARG A 924 -19.02 -24.22 -18.69
CA ARG A 924 -19.89 -24.82 -17.67
C ARG A 924 -19.07 -25.41 -16.53
N GLU A 925 -17.92 -26.00 -16.85
CA GLU A 925 -17.01 -26.59 -15.88
C GLU A 925 -16.48 -25.51 -14.95
N GLY A 926 -15.94 -24.40 -15.47
CA GLY A 926 -15.45 -23.27 -14.66
C GLY A 926 -16.55 -22.67 -13.77
N PHE A 927 -17.78 -22.57 -14.31
CA PHE A 927 -18.93 -22.12 -13.51
C PHE A 927 -19.25 -23.09 -12.36
N ASP A 928 -19.28 -24.39 -12.61
CA ASP A 928 -19.66 -25.40 -11.61
C ASP A 928 -18.57 -25.63 -10.55
N GLU A 929 -17.29 -25.53 -10.91
CA GLU A 929 -16.14 -25.65 -10.00
C GLU A 929 -16.04 -24.46 -9.05
N SER A 930 -16.36 -23.26 -9.52
CA SER A 930 -16.27 -22.01 -8.77
C SER A 930 -17.50 -21.76 -7.89
N VAL A 931 -17.74 -22.60 -6.90
CA VAL A 931 -18.96 -22.58 -6.07
C VAL A 931 -19.17 -21.31 -5.23
N LYS A 932 -18.12 -20.49 -5.02
CA LYS A 932 -18.21 -19.31 -4.14
C LYS A 932 -18.52 -18.03 -4.90
N ASN A 933 -18.08 -17.91 -6.15
CA ASN A 933 -18.18 -16.65 -6.89
C ASN A 933 -19.60 -16.41 -7.38
N SER A 934 -20.20 -15.28 -7.02
CA SER A 934 -21.34 -14.74 -7.76
C SER A 934 -20.90 -14.34 -9.16
N GLY A 935 -21.71 -14.66 -10.18
CA GLY A 935 -21.31 -14.38 -11.56
C GLY A 935 -22.29 -14.97 -12.58
N PHE A 936 -21.90 -14.95 -13.83
CA PHE A 936 -22.73 -15.46 -14.91
C PHE A 936 -21.93 -16.17 -16.01
N LEU A 937 -22.60 -17.13 -16.64
CA LEU A 937 -22.15 -17.85 -17.83
C LEU A 937 -23.11 -17.50 -18.99
N PRO A 938 -22.63 -16.91 -20.11
CA PRO A 938 -23.45 -16.70 -21.30
C PRO A 938 -23.93 -18.02 -21.90
N LEU A 939 -25.23 -18.13 -22.20
CA LEU A 939 -25.85 -19.30 -22.86
C LEU A 939 -26.18 -19.05 -24.34
N GLY A 940 -25.83 -17.88 -24.85
CA GLY A 940 -26.12 -17.41 -26.19
C GLY A 940 -27.25 -16.39 -26.24
N GLY A 941 -27.14 -15.42 -27.14
CA GLY A 941 -28.03 -14.25 -27.21
C GLY A 941 -28.00 -13.46 -25.92
N ARG A 942 -29.19 -13.24 -25.32
CA ARG A 942 -29.35 -12.55 -24.04
C ARG A 942 -29.76 -13.47 -22.90
N LYS A 943 -29.46 -14.78 -23.02
CA LYS A 943 -29.67 -15.75 -21.95
C LYS A 943 -28.38 -16.01 -21.19
N VAL A 944 -28.51 -16.10 -19.89
CA VAL A 944 -27.38 -16.31 -18.98
C VAL A 944 -27.75 -17.30 -17.86
N LEU A 945 -26.80 -18.11 -17.45
CA LEU A 945 -26.86 -18.85 -16.19
C LEU A 945 -26.20 -17.99 -15.12
N VAL A 946 -26.92 -17.70 -14.06
CA VAL A 946 -26.44 -16.77 -13.02
C VAL A 946 -26.30 -17.49 -11.69
N ARG A 947 -25.22 -17.20 -10.97
CA ARG A 947 -25.09 -17.50 -9.53
C ARG A 947 -25.06 -16.18 -8.77
N LEU A 948 -26.04 -16.01 -7.87
CA LEU A 948 -26.15 -14.83 -7.01
C LEU A 948 -26.57 -15.26 -5.61
N ASP A 949 -25.81 -14.86 -4.59
CA ASP A 949 -26.03 -15.23 -3.19
C ASP A 949 -26.21 -16.75 -2.98
N GLY A 950 -25.42 -17.56 -3.70
CA GLY A 950 -25.43 -19.01 -3.66
C GLY A 950 -26.57 -19.68 -4.42
N LYS A 951 -27.49 -18.92 -5.01
CA LYS A 951 -28.58 -19.44 -5.86
C LYS A 951 -28.15 -19.47 -7.31
N VAL A 952 -28.49 -20.56 -8.00
CA VAL A 952 -28.22 -20.74 -9.43
C VAL A 952 -29.52 -20.77 -10.19
N PHE A 953 -29.67 -19.94 -11.22
CA PHE A 953 -30.85 -19.88 -12.06
C PHE A 953 -30.52 -19.34 -13.46
N GLU A 954 -31.34 -19.66 -14.44
CA GLU A 954 -31.27 -19.08 -15.78
C GLU A 954 -32.07 -17.78 -15.83
N ALA A 955 -31.54 -16.78 -16.50
CA ALA A 955 -32.21 -15.51 -16.76
C ALA A 955 -32.19 -15.18 -18.25
N ASP A 956 -33.35 -14.77 -18.76
CA ASP A 956 -33.49 -14.20 -20.11
C ASP A 956 -33.67 -12.68 -19.98
N LEU A 957 -32.70 -11.93 -20.46
CA LEU A 957 -32.63 -10.46 -20.32
C LEU A 957 -33.61 -9.73 -21.28
N ASP A 958 -34.24 -10.45 -22.18
CA ASP A 958 -35.33 -9.92 -23.03
C ASP A 958 -36.71 -10.14 -22.40
N ALA A 959 -36.78 -10.86 -21.27
CA ALA A 959 -38.02 -11.20 -20.57
C ALA A 959 -37.92 -10.75 -19.10
N LYS A 960 -39.08 -10.73 -18.40
CA LYS A 960 -39.07 -10.49 -16.96
C LYS A 960 -38.30 -11.60 -16.25
N ASN A 961 -37.33 -11.23 -15.45
CA ASN A 961 -36.46 -12.14 -14.71
C ASN A 961 -36.33 -11.71 -13.22
N ASP A 962 -35.63 -12.50 -12.40
CA ASP A 962 -35.46 -12.30 -10.97
C ASP A 962 -34.16 -11.60 -10.59
N LEU A 963 -33.43 -11.00 -11.55
CA LEU A 963 -32.19 -10.27 -11.29
C LEU A 963 -32.48 -8.92 -10.62
N PRO A 964 -31.64 -8.48 -9.67
CA PRO A 964 -31.59 -7.09 -9.27
C PRO A 964 -31.27 -6.18 -10.48
N ALA A 965 -31.95 -5.05 -10.59
CA ALA A 965 -31.84 -4.16 -11.74
C ALA A 965 -30.40 -3.75 -12.09
N ASP A 966 -29.55 -3.47 -11.07
CA ASP A 966 -28.16 -3.12 -11.28
C ASP A 966 -27.31 -4.29 -11.85
N VAL A 967 -27.61 -5.52 -11.43
CA VAL A 967 -26.94 -6.73 -11.92
C VAL A 967 -27.36 -7.01 -13.36
N GLU A 968 -28.65 -6.85 -13.67
CA GLU A 968 -29.19 -7.00 -15.02
C GLU A 968 -28.53 -6.02 -15.99
N VAL A 969 -28.50 -4.73 -15.63
CA VAL A 969 -27.82 -3.68 -16.43
C VAL A 969 -26.36 -3.99 -16.62
N PHE A 970 -25.69 -4.50 -15.59
CA PHE A 970 -24.27 -4.87 -15.67
C PHE A 970 -24.04 -6.02 -16.64
N ILE A 971 -24.77 -7.11 -16.52
CA ILE A 971 -24.68 -8.27 -17.45
C ILE A 971 -24.97 -7.82 -18.88
N LEU A 972 -26.06 -7.08 -19.08
CA LEU A 972 -26.45 -6.60 -20.40
C LEU A 972 -25.36 -5.72 -21.03
N THR A 973 -24.72 -4.86 -20.21
CA THR A 973 -23.61 -4.02 -20.66
C THR A 973 -22.42 -4.86 -21.12
N VAL A 974 -22.07 -5.90 -20.36
CA VAL A 974 -20.98 -6.81 -20.74
C VAL A 974 -21.31 -7.53 -22.05
N LEU A 975 -22.50 -8.09 -22.17
CA LEU A 975 -22.94 -8.83 -23.36
C LEU A 975 -23.03 -7.97 -24.64
N THR A 976 -23.19 -6.64 -24.50
CA THR A 976 -23.39 -5.76 -25.66
C THR A 976 -22.21 -4.86 -26.00
N LYS A 977 -21.48 -4.38 -25.00
CA LYS A 977 -20.36 -3.43 -25.19
C LYS A 977 -18.97 -4.05 -25.01
N TYR A 978 -18.87 -5.17 -24.32
CA TYR A 978 -17.61 -5.83 -24.01
C TYR A 978 -17.56 -7.26 -24.59
N THR A 979 -18.07 -7.42 -25.80
CA THR A 979 -18.18 -8.71 -26.49
C THR A 979 -16.85 -9.44 -26.65
N TYR A 980 -15.75 -8.71 -26.71
CA TYR A 980 -14.41 -9.28 -26.76
C TYR A 980 -13.97 -10.00 -25.46
N LEU A 981 -14.74 -9.88 -24.39
CA LEU A 981 -14.52 -10.65 -23.16
C LEU A 981 -15.23 -12.01 -23.18
N LEU A 982 -16.17 -12.21 -24.13
CA LEU A 982 -17.05 -13.38 -24.15
C LEU A 982 -16.44 -14.60 -24.85
N GLY A 983 -15.35 -14.46 -25.61
CA GLY A 983 -14.68 -15.54 -26.34
C GLY A 983 -15.16 -15.69 -27.78
#